data_8937ba0b52bd0f3c978c08fd8b0cda37
#
_entry.id   8937ba0b52bd0f3c978c08fd8b0cda37
#
_cell.length_a   1.000
_cell.length_b   1.000
_cell.length_c   1.000
_cell.angle_alpha   90.00
_cell.angle_beta   90.00
_cell.angle_gamma   90.00
#
_symmetry.space_group_name_H-M   'P 1'
#
loop_
_entity.id
_entity.type
_entity.pdbx_description
1 polymer ?
#
loop_
_entity_poly.entity_id
_entity_poly.type
_entity_poly.pdbx_seq_one_letter_code
_entity_poly.pdbx_strand_id
1 'polypeptide(L)'
;MKKILNNMTATTANTQQIKFPANGTHKDKGKKVWQRTIISKDIDLDEIRDIVRETYLKTGASTNMMDNEITSKSLRIPEGEIKVHKYKKVEDRIRPVPAVMPEDVKVKRTLPVDPIKNLPVLPSQPPDFVPTKRMTQERMDKLGINDNLELTEGERSLLRHVLVLNERSIAFEENERGTFRQDYFSDYQIPVTSHVPWMDKNIPLPPGHREQIIKMLKEKMDAGVYEKAQSSYRSRWFCVQKKNGELRIVHDLQKLNGVTIRETGVPPILDEFVEAYAGRSVYSVLDMYWGFYARILDPRSRDMTAFQTPLGVLRITSLPMGFTNSPAEFQACMVFLLQDEIPEVAGVFIDDIPVKGPVNRYLDEDGKEERLKDNPDIRRFMWEHLKDLHRILHRIGEAGGTVSGKKMQLCRTEVEIVGQKCSRDGRKPTDTRTQRIKDWPIPINVTEVRGFLGLCGTVRIWIKDYSQIARPLVDLTRKDSEFSWGPRQEQAFQQLKELVTKAPALRPIDYRCGRPVILSVDTSIHGIGFVLSQAAEKGPPVPARYGSLPLSDVETRYGQSKLELYGLYRALRHFRIHLVGVPKLIVEVDATSIKGMLNNPDSQASAPLNRWIRGVLMYDFTLVHVPGKKHKAPDALSRRRYTLADGPPESDLEDSLDESISSPQDFPKIEGKEPVRVGAIHRRDKDQEIRDIMRFLVSFKPPATTSSRERQRFLGLAARHYIKEGQLYRRHPSGRDQKVVISGKDRERILTELHDGIGHRGEWAVWEAIRIRFYWPGIRRDVTEYIRSCHTCQLRSTKKMHIPVNVSQPVALFYKAYLDVMKMPEAQGKNWIVACRDDMSGNPEGRALAKDNSRALASFVIEQIIFRYGTMGELVTDNGASLGGEFTRLVNKYNIHRIKISPYNSQANGVVERGHFTIREALVKMCEGNISKWPSLLPAALHADRITVRRATGFSPYYLLHGVHPLLPCDLAEVTFMIPRIQERLSDLDLLIVRIRQIAKMPEDQA
;
A
#
# COMPACT_ATOMS: atom_id res chain seq x y z
N MET A 1 52.71 -1.68 5.92
CA MET A 1 51.45 -1.15 5.47
C MET A 1 51.30 -1.13 3.94
N LYS A 2 52.07 -0.34 3.15
CA LYS A 2 52.01 -0.37 1.67
C LYS A 2 52.21 -1.74 1.02
N LYS A 3 53.09 -2.62 1.56
CA LYS A 3 53.29 -3.98 1.02
C LYS A 3 52.13 -4.93 1.32
N ILE A 4 51.47 -4.73 2.44
CA ILE A 4 50.29 -5.56 2.82
C ILE A 4 49.03 -5.11 2.01
N LEU A 5 48.84 -3.80 1.84
CA LEU A 5 47.82 -3.28 0.96
C LEU A 5 48.04 -3.67 -0.52
N ASN A 6 49.30 -3.64 -1.00
CA ASN A 6 49.60 -4.05 -2.36
C ASN A 6 49.47 -5.56 -2.59
N ASN A 7 49.69 -6.39 -1.57
CA ASN A 7 49.44 -7.83 -1.65
C ASN A 7 47.94 -8.13 -1.61
N MET A 8 47.16 -7.43 -0.79
CA MET A 8 45.68 -7.54 -0.82
C MET A 8 45.07 -7.09 -2.15
N THR A 9 45.62 -6.02 -2.78
CA THR A 9 45.17 -5.59 -4.11
C THR A 9 45.66 -6.50 -5.22
N ALA A 10 46.84 -7.12 -5.10
CA ALA A 10 47.36 -8.10 -6.08
C ALA A 10 46.61 -9.44 -6.01
N THR A 11 46.21 -9.90 -4.82
CA THR A 11 45.43 -11.12 -4.64
C THR A 11 44.01 -10.97 -5.18
N THR A 12 43.41 -9.79 -5.05
CA THR A 12 42.08 -9.51 -5.62
C THR A 12 42.08 -9.31 -7.15
N ALA A 13 43.19 -8.90 -7.75
CA ALA A 13 43.30 -8.76 -9.21
C ALA A 13 43.50 -10.11 -9.96
N ASN A 14 44.00 -11.15 -9.28
CA ASN A 14 44.24 -12.48 -9.86
C ASN A 14 43.17 -13.54 -9.55
N THR A 15 42.11 -13.21 -8.80
CA THR A 15 41.01 -14.14 -8.48
C THR A 15 39.78 -13.92 -9.30
N GLN A 16 39.89 -14.11 -10.63
CA GLN A 16 38.72 -14.36 -11.48
C GLN A 16 38.12 -15.76 -11.30
N GLN A 17 38.60 -16.58 -10.37
CA GLN A 17 38.08 -17.91 -10.07
C GLN A 17 38.18 -18.26 -8.58
N ILE A 18 37.43 -17.63 -7.74
CA ILE A 18 37.18 -18.18 -6.38
C ILE A 18 35.73 -18.70 -6.33
N LYS A 19 35.63 -20.02 -6.30
CA LYS A 19 34.39 -20.74 -6.08
C LYS A 19 33.99 -20.61 -4.62
N PHE A 20 32.85 -19.97 -4.32
CA PHE A 20 32.27 -19.99 -3.00
C PHE A 20 31.62 -21.35 -2.72
N PRO A 21 31.89 -22.02 -1.61
CA PRO A 21 31.18 -23.22 -1.23
C PRO A 21 29.75 -22.85 -0.82
N ALA A 22 28.78 -23.39 -1.56
CA ALA A 22 27.40 -23.38 -1.14
C ALA A 22 27.22 -24.42 -0.03
N ASN A 23 27.31 -24.03 1.23
CA ASN A 23 26.74 -24.83 2.32
C ASN A 23 26.47 -23.95 3.53
N GLY A 24 25.18 -23.79 3.78
CA GLY A 24 24.65 -23.13 4.94
C GLY A 24 23.14 -23.09 4.84
N THR A 25 22.51 -24.26 4.93
CA THR A 25 21.09 -24.34 5.23
C THR A 25 20.85 -23.88 6.66
N HIS A 26 20.69 -22.58 6.86
CA HIS A 26 19.98 -22.09 8.01
C HIS A 26 18.74 -21.33 7.53
N LYS A 27 17.60 -21.96 7.82
CA LYS A 27 16.29 -21.33 7.76
C LYS A 27 16.21 -20.23 8.81
N ASP A 28 16.74 -19.09 8.54
CA ASP A 28 16.39 -17.89 9.30
C ASP A 28 15.45 -17.03 8.46
N LYS A 29 14.17 -17.29 8.72
CA LYS A 29 13.07 -16.51 8.16
C LYS A 29 13.01 -15.19 8.90
N GLY A 30 13.51 -14.13 8.30
CA GLY A 30 13.06 -12.84 8.74
C GLY A 30 14.03 -11.68 8.82
N LYS A 31 15.28 -11.81 8.42
CA LYS A 31 16.22 -10.69 8.35
C LYS A 31 17.15 -10.84 7.14
N LYS A 32 16.63 -10.72 5.94
CA LYS A 32 17.45 -10.26 4.81
C LYS A 32 17.20 -8.78 4.67
N VAL A 33 17.88 -8.06 5.49
CA VAL A 33 18.07 -6.64 5.46
C VAL A 33 19.00 -6.30 4.29
N TRP A 34 18.60 -5.42 3.49
CA TRP A 34 19.22 -4.37 2.74
C TRP A 34 20.70 -4.10 3.05
N GLN A 35 21.57 -4.94 2.59
CA GLN A 35 22.96 -4.64 2.63
C GLN A 35 23.57 -5.12 1.37
N ARG A 36 23.71 -4.25 0.42
CA ARG A 36 24.70 -4.47 -0.65
C ARG A 36 24.43 -3.64 -1.87
N THR A 37 24.58 -2.35 -1.75
CA THR A 37 24.72 -1.60 -3.00
C THR A 37 25.56 -0.33 -2.88
N ILE A 38 26.38 -0.17 -1.85
CA ILE A 38 27.22 1.05 -1.79
C ILE A 38 28.70 0.77 -1.52
N ILE A 39 29.14 -0.48 -1.43
CA ILE A 39 30.58 -0.75 -1.28
C ILE A 39 31.02 -1.71 -2.38
N SER A 40 31.77 -1.19 -3.31
CA SER A 40 32.36 -1.91 -4.42
C SER A 40 33.51 -2.82 -4.03
N LYS A 41 33.48 -3.52 -2.95
CA LYS A 41 34.34 -4.67 -2.60
C LYS A 41 33.92 -5.19 -1.23
N ASP A 42 33.09 -6.20 -1.21
CA ASP A 42 32.87 -7.00 -0.01
C ASP A 42 34.17 -7.75 0.33
N ILE A 43 34.73 -7.44 1.47
CA ILE A 43 35.79 -8.26 2.06
C ILE A 43 35.12 -9.39 2.81
N ASP A 44 35.27 -10.62 2.34
CA ASP A 44 34.77 -11.81 3.01
C ASP A 44 35.57 -12.03 4.30
N LEU A 45 34.89 -11.99 5.44
CA LEU A 45 35.49 -12.20 6.74
C LEU A 45 36.03 -13.63 6.92
N ASP A 46 35.46 -14.60 6.19
CA ASP A 46 35.94 -15.96 6.21
C ASP A 46 37.20 -16.11 5.34
N GLU A 47 37.35 -15.33 4.28
CA GLU A 47 38.60 -15.25 3.49
C GLU A 47 39.74 -14.62 4.32
N ILE A 48 39.46 -13.61 5.12
CA ILE A 48 40.42 -13.04 6.08
C ILE A 48 40.80 -14.08 7.12
N ARG A 49 39.85 -14.88 7.57
CA ARG A 49 40.06 -15.97 8.56
C ARG A 49 40.97 -17.07 8.00
N ASP A 50 40.80 -17.42 6.74
CA ASP A 50 41.63 -18.43 6.08
C ASP A 50 43.02 -17.90 5.76
N ILE A 51 43.19 -16.65 5.35
CA ILE A 51 44.47 -15.97 5.19
C ILE A 51 45.22 -15.91 6.55
N VAL A 52 44.51 -15.59 7.62
CA VAL A 52 45.03 -15.56 8.98
C VAL A 52 45.40 -16.95 9.43
N ARG A 53 44.62 -17.97 9.16
CA ARG A 53 44.89 -19.38 9.49
C ARG A 53 46.08 -19.91 8.73
N GLU A 54 46.21 -19.60 7.46
CA GLU A 54 47.36 -19.97 6.63
C GLU A 54 48.65 -19.27 7.09
N THR A 55 48.53 -18.01 7.48
CA THR A 55 49.66 -17.26 8.02
C THR A 55 50.09 -17.75 9.38
N TYR A 56 49.13 -18.15 10.23
CA TYR A 56 49.37 -18.75 11.55
C TYR A 56 50.03 -20.14 11.45
N LEU A 57 49.58 -20.98 10.52
CA LEU A 57 50.20 -22.29 10.24
C LEU A 57 51.63 -22.17 9.73
N LYS A 58 51.99 -21.12 9.03
CA LYS A 58 53.36 -20.85 8.56
C LYS A 58 54.29 -20.31 9.65
N THR A 59 53.74 -19.81 10.77
CA THR A 59 54.50 -19.22 11.87
C THR A 59 54.71 -20.13 13.11
N GLY A 60 54.13 -21.34 13.12
CA GLY A 60 54.42 -22.37 14.12
C GLY A 60 53.84 -22.15 15.51
N ALA A 61 52.83 -21.28 15.69
CA ALA A 61 52.17 -21.05 16.97
C ALA A 61 51.04 -22.04 17.21
N SER A 62 51.00 -22.60 18.44
CA SER A 62 50.11 -23.69 18.84
C SER A 62 48.59 -23.37 18.76
N THR A 63 47.85 -24.32 18.16
CA THR A 63 46.44 -24.23 17.79
C THR A 63 45.42 -24.48 18.94
N ASN A 64 45.80 -24.48 20.17
CA ASN A 64 44.92 -24.97 21.26
C ASN A 64 43.99 -23.97 21.93
N MET A 65 43.80 -22.78 21.38
CA MET A 65 42.94 -21.76 22.03
C MET A 65 41.70 -21.30 21.22
N MET A 66 41.47 -21.81 20.00
CA MET A 66 40.34 -21.33 19.21
C MET A 66 39.14 -22.30 19.07
N ASP A 67 39.27 -23.55 19.50
CA ASP A 67 38.21 -24.53 19.23
C ASP A 67 37.19 -24.75 20.38
N ASN A 68 37.33 -24.04 21.52
CA ASN A 68 36.49 -24.28 22.69
C ASN A 68 35.40 -23.29 23.01
N GLU A 69 35.13 -22.25 22.17
CA GLU A 69 34.07 -21.24 22.50
C GLU A 69 33.03 -21.02 21.40
N ILE A 70 32.91 -21.86 20.40
CA ILE A 70 31.76 -21.81 19.49
C ILE A 70 31.05 -23.17 19.49
N THR A 71 30.66 -23.62 20.64
CA THR A 71 29.54 -24.56 20.79
C THR A 71 28.34 -23.72 21.25
N SER A 72 27.48 -23.43 20.32
CA SER A 72 26.16 -22.87 20.53
C SER A 72 25.45 -23.55 21.71
N LYS A 73 25.32 -22.88 22.84
CA LYS A 73 24.21 -23.15 23.74
C LYS A 73 22.93 -22.83 22.95
N SER A 74 22.30 -23.86 22.42
CA SER A 74 20.93 -23.82 21.95
C SER A 74 20.07 -23.29 23.09
N LEU A 75 19.67 -22.04 23.01
CA LEU A 75 18.56 -21.50 23.77
C LEU A 75 17.33 -22.28 23.33
N ARG A 76 16.94 -23.29 24.12
CA ARG A 76 15.62 -23.90 24.04
C ARG A 76 14.61 -22.83 24.36
N ILE A 77 13.93 -22.35 23.33
CA ILE A 77 12.73 -21.55 23.48
C ILE A 77 11.65 -22.50 24.03
N PRO A 78 10.94 -22.13 25.09
CA PRO A 78 9.84 -22.96 25.59
C PRO A 78 8.80 -23.14 24.48
N GLU A 79 8.35 -24.37 24.28
CA GLU A 79 7.22 -24.67 23.41
C GLU A 79 5.98 -23.96 23.97
N GLY A 80 5.52 -22.92 23.29
CA GLY A 80 4.33 -22.18 23.69
C GLY A 80 4.25 -20.73 23.22
N GLU A 81 5.32 -20.11 22.69
CA GLU A 81 5.22 -18.77 22.16
C GLU A 81 4.62 -18.76 20.75
N ILE A 82 3.36 -18.33 20.68
CA ILE A 82 2.64 -18.08 19.43
C ILE A 82 3.38 -16.98 18.66
N LYS A 83 4.06 -17.34 17.57
CA LYS A 83 4.67 -16.37 16.66
C LYS A 83 3.57 -15.54 15.98
N VAL A 84 3.34 -14.37 16.51
CA VAL A 84 2.46 -13.38 15.91
C VAL A 84 3.12 -12.90 14.60
N HIS A 85 2.67 -13.47 13.47
CA HIS A 85 3.01 -12.90 12.17
C HIS A 85 2.22 -11.59 12.03
N LYS A 86 2.87 -10.44 12.24
CA LYS A 86 2.29 -9.14 11.87
C LYS A 86 1.87 -9.21 10.40
N TYR A 87 0.62 -8.84 10.13
CA TYR A 87 0.14 -8.65 8.76
C TYR A 87 1.04 -7.60 8.09
N LYS A 88 1.78 -8.01 7.07
CA LYS A 88 2.54 -7.05 6.25
C LYS A 88 1.58 -6.47 5.23
N LYS A 89 1.46 -5.16 5.18
CA LYS A 89 0.73 -4.45 4.13
C LYS A 89 1.28 -4.86 2.76
N VAL A 90 0.46 -4.77 1.71
CA VAL A 90 0.89 -5.16 0.35
C VAL A 90 2.11 -4.34 -0.10
N GLU A 91 2.19 -3.08 0.28
CA GLU A 91 3.33 -2.18 0.07
C GLU A 91 4.63 -2.71 0.72
N ASP A 92 4.53 -3.36 1.89
CA ASP A 92 5.67 -3.99 2.59
C ASP A 92 6.08 -5.33 1.96
N ARG A 93 5.37 -5.79 0.91
CA ARG A 93 5.66 -7.02 0.18
C ARG A 93 6.50 -6.80 -1.07
N ILE A 94 6.90 -5.57 -1.35
CA ILE A 94 7.79 -5.26 -2.47
C ILE A 94 9.06 -6.09 -2.30
N ARG A 95 9.28 -7.00 -3.24
CA ARG A 95 10.52 -7.76 -3.29
C ARG A 95 11.53 -6.93 -4.07
N PRO A 96 12.65 -6.54 -3.47
CA PRO A 96 13.67 -5.79 -4.20
C PRO A 96 14.16 -6.60 -5.39
N VAL A 97 14.42 -5.92 -6.48
CA VAL A 97 15.08 -6.51 -7.64
C VAL A 97 16.55 -6.72 -7.26
N PRO A 98 17.13 -7.90 -7.47
CA PRO A 98 18.47 -8.22 -6.98
C PRO A 98 19.59 -7.38 -7.63
N ALA A 99 19.37 -6.84 -8.82
CA ALA A 99 20.29 -5.95 -9.53
C ALA A 99 19.54 -5.12 -10.58
N VAL A 100 20.22 -4.12 -11.14
CA VAL A 100 19.73 -3.36 -12.29
C VAL A 100 19.85 -4.21 -13.55
N MET A 101 18.84 -4.18 -14.43
CA MET A 101 18.85 -4.86 -15.72
C MET A 101 20.00 -4.34 -16.59
N PRO A 102 20.98 -5.18 -17.00
CA PRO A 102 22.04 -4.76 -17.90
C PRO A 102 21.51 -4.36 -19.28
N GLU A 103 22.18 -3.39 -19.93
CA GLU A 103 21.74 -2.88 -21.24
C GLU A 103 21.84 -3.93 -22.36
N ASP A 104 22.86 -4.78 -22.30
CA ASP A 104 23.15 -5.81 -23.31
C ASP A 104 22.13 -6.97 -23.30
N VAL A 105 21.37 -7.14 -22.23
CA VAL A 105 20.30 -8.17 -22.13
C VAL A 105 18.91 -7.62 -22.44
N LYS A 106 18.78 -6.32 -22.65
CA LYS A 106 17.48 -5.72 -23.00
C LYS A 106 17.01 -6.18 -24.38
N VAL A 107 15.75 -6.57 -24.44
CA VAL A 107 15.11 -6.97 -25.70
C VAL A 107 14.96 -5.76 -26.62
N LYS A 108 15.46 -5.90 -27.84
CA LYS A 108 15.21 -4.93 -28.91
C LYS A 108 13.90 -5.30 -29.60
N ARG A 109 12.97 -4.33 -29.67
CA ARG A 109 11.68 -4.45 -30.31
C ARG A 109 11.64 -3.47 -31.49
N THR A 110 11.42 -3.99 -32.68
CA THR A 110 11.38 -3.20 -33.91
C THR A 110 10.22 -3.62 -34.78
N LEU A 111 9.62 -2.68 -35.50
CA LEU A 111 8.68 -2.97 -36.58
C LEU A 111 9.46 -2.79 -37.89
N PRO A 112 9.93 -3.87 -38.54
CA PRO A 112 10.76 -3.74 -39.73
C PRO A 112 10.01 -3.12 -40.89
N VAL A 113 8.72 -3.39 -41.01
CA VAL A 113 7.76 -2.80 -41.97
C VAL A 113 6.45 -2.64 -41.23
N ASP A 114 5.71 -1.57 -41.52
CA ASP A 114 4.34 -1.42 -40.99
C ASP A 114 3.46 -2.59 -41.52
N PRO A 115 2.97 -3.49 -40.63
CA PRO A 115 2.20 -4.66 -41.06
C PRO A 115 0.96 -4.33 -41.88
N ILE A 116 0.39 -3.13 -41.64
CA ILE A 116 -0.87 -2.72 -42.32
C ILE A 116 -0.66 -2.41 -43.80
N LYS A 117 0.56 -2.10 -44.23
CA LYS A 117 0.84 -1.81 -45.67
C LYS A 117 0.53 -2.99 -46.58
N ASN A 118 0.69 -4.20 -46.06
CA ASN A 118 0.46 -5.44 -46.81
C ASN A 118 -0.86 -6.14 -46.44
N LEU A 119 -1.74 -5.44 -45.71
CA LEU A 119 -3.02 -5.98 -45.27
C LEU A 119 -3.93 -6.19 -46.49
N PRO A 120 -4.37 -7.44 -46.77
CA PRO A 120 -5.33 -7.70 -47.85
C PRO A 120 -6.63 -6.93 -47.63
N VAL A 121 -7.17 -6.37 -48.71
CA VAL A 121 -8.45 -5.65 -48.65
C VAL A 121 -9.60 -6.66 -48.56
N LEU A 122 -10.47 -6.48 -47.57
CA LEU A 122 -11.68 -7.29 -47.41
C LEU A 122 -12.73 -6.85 -48.45
N PRO A 123 -13.21 -7.79 -49.27
CA PRO A 123 -14.31 -7.50 -50.23
C PRO A 123 -15.64 -7.42 -49.47
N SER A 124 -16.51 -6.51 -49.90
CA SER A 124 -17.90 -6.44 -49.39
C SER A 124 -18.74 -7.67 -49.81
N GLN A 125 -18.34 -8.33 -50.91
CA GLN A 125 -18.89 -9.63 -51.37
C GLN A 125 -17.78 -10.68 -51.26
N PRO A 126 -17.67 -11.39 -50.13
CA PRO A 126 -16.64 -12.40 -49.96
C PRO A 126 -16.85 -13.60 -50.91
N PRO A 127 -15.77 -14.20 -51.43
CA PRO A 127 -15.85 -15.41 -52.25
C PRO A 127 -16.31 -16.60 -51.39
N ASP A 128 -16.84 -17.61 -52.04
CA ASP A 128 -17.17 -18.88 -51.41
C ASP A 128 -15.93 -19.52 -50.77
N PHE A 129 -16.14 -20.18 -49.66
CA PHE A 129 -15.05 -20.83 -48.94
C PHE A 129 -14.48 -22.01 -49.76
N VAL A 130 -13.20 -21.91 -50.03
CA VAL A 130 -12.41 -23.02 -50.62
C VAL A 130 -11.44 -23.54 -49.56
N PRO A 131 -11.50 -24.83 -49.19
CA PRO A 131 -10.59 -25.41 -48.24
C PRO A 131 -9.12 -25.25 -48.64
N THR A 132 -8.29 -24.84 -47.68
CA THR A 132 -6.84 -24.71 -47.84
C THR A 132 -6.10 -25.78 -47.05
N LYS A 133 -4.75 -25.80 -47.13
CA LYS A 133 -3.94 -26.75 -46.40
C LYS A 133 -4.08 -26.59 -44.87
N ARG A 134 -4.26 -25.38 -44.36
CA ARG A 134 -4.44 -25.11 -42.92
C ARG A 134 -5.90 -24.97 -42.52
N MET A 135 -6.71 -24.34 -43.34
CA MET A 135 -8.14 -24.17 -43.09
C MET A 135 -8.93 -25.21 -43.90
N THR A 136 -8.90 -26.46 -43.42
CA THR A 136 -9.68 -27.56 -44.01
C THR A 136 -11.17 -27.42 -43.68
N GLN A 137 -12.05 -28.08 -44.44
CA GLN A 137 -13.48 -28.10 -44.17
C GLN A 137 -13.78 -28.54 -42.73
N GLU A 138 -13.17 -29.63 -42.29
CA GLU A 138 -13.34 -30.17 -40.93
C GLU A 138 -12.93 -29.14 -39.82
N ARG A 139 -11.83 -28.41 -40.06
CA ARG A 139 -11.37 -27.38 -39.11
C ARG A 139 -12.30 -26.17 -39.09
N MET A 140 -12.81 -25.78 -40.25
CA MET A 140 -13.78 -24.69 -40.37
C MET A 140 -15.10 -25.05 -39.66
N ASP A 141 -15.57 -26.26 -39.81
CA ASP A 141 -16.79 -26.76 -39.15
C ASP A 141 -16.61 -26.81 -37.63
N LYS A 142 -15.42 -27.22 -37.12
CA LYS A 142 -15.10 -27.22 -35.69
C LYS A 142 -15.04 -25.85 -35.06
N LEU A 143 -14.91 -24.77 -35.83
CA LEU A 143 -14.97 -23.41 -35.29
C LEU A 143 -16.41 -22.98 -34.94
N GLY A 144 -17.42 -23.77 -35.32
CA GLY A 144 -18.82 -23.52 -34.97
C GLY A 144 -19.36 -22.21 -35.55
N ILE A 145 -18.86 -21.78 -36.71
CA ILE A 145 -19.33 -20.56 -37.41
C ILE A 145 -20.75 -20.77 -37.91
N ASN A 146 -21.04 -21.98 -38.43
CA ASN A 146 -22.37 -22.35 -38.93
C ASN A 146 -23.41 -22.44 -37.80
N ASP A 147 -22.98 -22.82 -36.60
CA ASP A 147 -23.83 -22.96 -35.44
C ASP A 147 -24.14 -21.60 -34.77
N ASN A 148 -23.47 -20.54 -35.19
CA ASN A 148 -23.73 -19.20 -34.68
C ASN A 148 -24.96 -18.59 -35.39
N LEU A 149 -26.14 -18.83 -34.79
CA LEU A 149 -27.43 -18.39 -35.33
C LEU A 149 -27.58 -16.85 -35.38
N GLU A 150 -26.70 -16.11 -34.72
CA GLU A 150 -26.73 -14.64 -34.71
C GLU A 150 -26.06 -14.01 -35.94
N LEU A 151 -25.29 -14.78 -36.72
CA LEU A 151 -24.65 -14.33 -37.93
C LEU A 151 -25.56 -14.59 -39.15
N THR A 152 -25.63 -13.62 -40.03
CA THR A 152 -26.21 -13.80 -41.38
C THR A 152 -25.27 -14.65 -42.24
N GLU A 153 -25.77 -15.14 -43.43
CA GLU A 153 -24.90 -15.95 -44.27
C GLU A 153 -23.75 -15.12 -44.88
N GLY A 154 -24.00 -13.87 -45.25
CA GLY A 154 -22.97 -12.97 -45.74
C GLY A 154 -21.90 -12.70 -44.69
N GLU A 155 -22.29 -12.57 -43.40
CA GLU A 155 -21.34 -12.40 -42.29
C GLU A 155 -20.54 -13.68 -42.02
N ARG A 156 -21.15 -14.87 -42.16
CA ARG A 156 -20.43 -16.15 -42.07
C ARG A 156 -19.41 -16.31 -43.18
N SER A 157 -19.80 -15.99 -44.43
CA SER A 157 -18.89 -16.03 -45.60
C SER A 157 -17.73 -15.05 -45.39
N LEU A 158 -18.00 -13.84 -44.95
CA LEU A 158 -16.97 -12.86 -44.66
C LEU A 158 -16.01 -13.32 -43.55
N LEU A 159 -16.52 -13.88 -42.46
CA LEU A 159 -15.71 -14.44 -41.40
C LEU A 159 -14.82 -15.58 -41.87
N ARG A 160 -15.37 -16.53 -42.67
CA ARG A 160 -14.58 -17.61 -43.29
C ARG A 160 -13.46 -17.02 -44.15
N HIS A 161 -13.75 -15.99 -44.94
CA HIS A 161 -12.76 -15.34 -45.79
C HIS A 161 -11.65 -14.66 -44.97
N VAL A 162 -12.00 -13.95 -43.88
CA VAL A 162 -11.02 -13.36 -42.91
C VAL A 162 -10.08 -14.44 -42.38
N LEU A 163 -10.60 -15.60 -41.99
CA LEU A 163 -9.78 -16.71 -41.46
C LEU A 163 -8.86 -17.31 -42.52
N VAL A 164 -9.32 -17.44 -43.76
CA VAL A 164 -8.49 -17.93 -44.88
C VAL A 164 -7.34 -16.95 -45.17
N LEU A 165 -7.64 -15.66 -45.27
CA LEU A 165 -6.61 -14.63 -45.50
C LEU A 165 -5.53 -14.63 -44.42
N ASN A 166 -5.89 -15.01 -43.17
CA ASN A 166 -4.99 -15.03 -42.06
C ASN A 166 -4.62 -16.44 -41.56
N GLU A 167 -4.75 -17.47 -42.37
CA GLU A 167 -4.50 -18.86 -41.98
C GLU A 167 -3.10 -19.07 -41.34
N ARG A 168 -2.10 -18.26 -41.75
CA ARG A 168 -0.74 -18.32 -41.21
C ARG A 168 -0.70 -17.95 -39.72
N SER A 169 -1.62 -17.13 -39.26
CA SER A 169 -1.72 -16.73 -37.85
C SER A 169 -2.52 -17.69 -36.97
N ILE A 170 -3.02 -18.82 -37.55
CA ILE A 170 -3.88 -19.78 -36.86
C ILE A 170 -3.19 -21.13 -36.80
N ALA A 171 -3.15 -21.74 -35.60
CA ALA A 171 -2.58 -23.07 -35.38
C ALA A 171 -3.60 -23.99 -34.69
N PHE A 172 -3.71 -25.20 -35.19
CA PHE A 172 -4.53 -26.28 -34.67
C PHE A 172 -3.69 -27.38 -34.03
N GLU A 173 -2.42 -27.54 -34.50
CA GLU A 173 -1.48 -28.57 -34.11
C GLU A 173 -0.12 -27.99 -33.72
N GLU A 174 0.70 -28.79 -33.02
CA GLU A 174 2.00 -28.35 -32.50
C GLU A 174 3.01 -27.97 -33.58
N ASN A 175 2.96 -28.65 -34.74
CA ASN A 175 3.81 -28.37 -35.89
C ASN A 175 3.44 -27.07 -36.65
N GLU A 176 2.27 -26.51 -36.38
CA GLU A 176 1.81 -25.25 -36.97
C GLU A 176 2.12 -24.05 -36.06
N ARG A 177 2.71 -24.30 -34.89
CA ARG A 177 3.06 -23.28 -33.92
C ARG A 177 3.97 -22.22 -34.54
N GLY A 178 3.57 -20.97 -34.36
CA GLY A 178 4.38 -19.83 -34.74
C GLY A 178 5.53 -19.56 -33.77
N THR A 179 6.52 -18.85 -34.28
CA THR A 179 7.66 -18.35 -33.54
C THR A 179 7.87 -16.89 -33.93
N PHE A 180 8.00 -16.00 -32.99
CA PHE A 180 8.22 -14.58 -33.28
C PHE A 180 9.54 -14.41 -34.04
N ARG A 181 9.49 -13.59 -35.07
CA ARG A 181 10.60 -13.30 -35.97
C ARG A 181 11.67 -12.45 -35.22
N GLN A 182 12.93 -12.74 -35.49
CA GLN A 182 14.06 -12.04 -34.84
C GLN A 182 14.19 -10.58 -35.26
N ASP A 183 13.69 -10.21 -36.44
CA ASP A 183 13.63 -8.82 -36.90
C ASP A 183 12.57 -7.98 -36.16
N TYR A 184 11.58 -8.63 -35.52
CA TYR A 184 10.63 -7.99 -34.59
C TYR A 184 11.15 -7.99 -33.15
N PHE A 185 11.74 -9.08 -32.69
CA PHE A 185 12.19 -9.27 -31.32
C PHE A 185 13.55 -9.98 -31.30
N SER A 186 14.60 -9.34 -30.79
CA SER A 186 15.84 -10.04 -30.52
C SER A 186 15.61 -11.23 -29.59
N ASP A 187 16.38 -12.30 -29.67
CA ASP A 187 16.25 -13.47 -28.77
C ASP A 187 16.33 -13.03 -27.30
N TYR A 188 15.54 -13.67 -26.46
CA TYR A 188 15.46 -13.28 -25.05
C TYR A 188 16.64 -13.85 -24.26
N GLN A 189 17.49 -12.98 -23.75
CA GLN A 189 18.55 -13.34 -22.81
C GLN A 189 18.03 -13.25 -21.38
N ILE A 190 18.13 -14.34 -20.60
CA ILE A 190 17.70 -14.36 -19.20
C ILE A 190 18.66 -13.48 -18.38
N PRO A 191 18.19 -12.38 -17.78
CA PRO A 191 19.02 -11.52 -16.94
C PRO A 191 19.25 -12.17 -15.59
N VAL A 192 20.50 -12.49 -15.27
CA VAL A 192 20.85 -13.15 -14.02
C VAL A 192 21.99 -12.44 -13.30
N THR A 193 21.97 -12.49 -11.99
CA THR A 193 23.13 -12.10 -11.17
C THR A 193 24.22 -13.18 -11.25
N SER A 194 25.44 -12.85 -10.89
CA SER A 194 26.51 -13.83 -10.77
C SER A 194 26.09 -14.95 -9.82
N HIS A 195 26.22 -16.19 -10.24
CA HIS A 195 25.80 -17.36 -9.48
C HIS A 195 26.58 -18.63 -9.87
N VAL A 196 26.52 -19.63 -9.02
CA VAL A 196 27.09 -20.96 -9.27
C VAL A 196 26.01 -21.84 -9.90
N PRO A 197 26.34 -22.63 -10.94
CA PRO A 197 25.42 -23.61 -11.51
C PRO A 197 24.89 -24.58 -10.47
N TRP A 198 23.59 -24.88 -10.56
CA TRP A 198 22.94 -25.82 -9.64
C TRP A 198 22.73 -27.19 -10.25
N MET A 199 22.73 -28.21 -9.41
CA MET A 199 22.55 -29.58 -9.81
C MET A 199 21.55 -30.28 -8.88
N ASP A 200 20.26 -30.26 -9.22
CA ASP A 200 19.21 -30.85 -8.40
C ASP A 200 19.11 -32.36 -8.57
N LYS A 201 18.69 -33.05 -7.51
CA LYS A 201 18.36 -34.48 -7.58
C LYS A 201 17.08 -34.66 -8.39
N ASN A 202 17.10 -35.54 -9.38
CA ASN A 202 15.96 -35.82 -10.25
C ASN A 202 14.78 -36.44 -9.48
N ILE A 203 13.56 -36.14 -9.89
CA ILE A 203 12.35 -36.77 -9.35
C ILE A 203 12.09 -38.04 -10.18
N PRO A 204 11.86 -39.20 -9.52
CA PRO A 204 11.52 -40.42 -10.24
C PRO A 204 10.23 -40.30 -11.03
N LEU A 205 10.20 -40.83 -12.25
CA LEU A 205 9.00 -40.86 -13.05
C LEU A 205 8.10 -42.03 -12.68
N PRO A 206 6.78 -41.86 -12.57
CA PRO A 206 5.84 -42.94 -12.32
C PRO A 206 5.92 -44.00 -13.44
N PRO A 207 6.18 -45.28 -13.13
CA PRO A 207 6.33 -46.33 -14.16
C PRO A 207 5.13 -46.44 -15.11
N GLY A 208 3.90 -46.30 -14.59
CA GLY A 208 2.66 -46.40 -15.36
C GLY A 208 2.43 -45.28 -16.41
N HIS A 209 3.14 -44.15 -16.28
CA HIS A 209 3.06 -43.02 -17.20
C HIS A 209 4.32 -42.84 -18.04
N ARG A 210 5.31 -43.72 -17.91
CA ARG A 210 6.64 -43.54 -18.50
C ARG A 210 6.61 -43.43 -20.00
N GLU A 211 5.87 -44.29 -20.68
CA GLU A 211 5.75 -44.27 -22.15
C GLU A 211 5.09 -43.00 -22.65
N GLN A 212 3.99 -42.57 -22.01
CA GLN A 212 3.30 -41.35 -22.34
C GLN A 212 4.19 -40.12 -22.16
N ILE A 213 4.98 -40.07 -21.06
CA ILE A 213 5.93 -39.00 -20.78
C ILE A 213 7.04 -38.97 -21.84
N ILE A 214 7.58 -40.13 -22.25
CA ILE A 214 8.60 -40.24 -23.32
C ILE A 214 8.03 -39.71 -24.63
N LYS A 215 6.79 -40.09 -24.99
CA LYS A 215 6.09 -39.60 -26.19
C LYS A 215 5.98 -38.07 -26.16
N MET A 216 5.50 -37.47 -25.04
CA MET A 216 5.40 -36.02 -24.85
C MET A 216 6.76 -35.34 -24.99
N LEU A 217 7.84 -35.90 -24.44
CA LEU A 217 9.18 -35.33 -24.57
C LEU A 217 9.64 -35.33 -26.04
N LYS A 218 9.37 -36.39 -26.80
CA LYS A 218 9.69 -36.46 -28.24
C LYS A 218 8.90 -35.40 -29.01
N GLU A 219 7.58 -35.33 -28.82
CA GLU A 219 6.72 -34.31 -29.43
C GLU A 219 7.24 -32.88 -29.18
N LYS A 220 7.69 -32.59 -27.96
CA LYS A 220 8.31 -31.30 -27.63
C LYS A 220 9.67 -31.08 -28.29
N MET A 221 10.45 -32.13 -28.49
CA MET A 221 11.70 -32.08 -29.26
C MET A 221 11.44 -31.84 -30.72
N ASP A 222 10.49 -32.57 -31.31
CA ASP A 222 10.12 -32.46 -32.72
C ASP A 222 9.52 -31.06 -33.02
N ALA A 223 8.77 -30.50 -32.07
CA ALA A 223 8.28 -29.13 -32.11
C ALA A 223 9.36 -28.07 -31.84
N GLY A 224 10.63 -28.44 -31.60
CA GLY A 224 11.74 -27.54 -31.38
C GLY A 224 11.70 -26.77 -30.04
N VAL A 225 10.86 -27.18 -29.07
CA VAL A 225 10.76 -26.58 -27.71
C VAL A 225 11.88 -27.06 -26.82
N TYR A 226 12.31 -28.31 -27.00
CA TYR A 226 13.43 -28.93 -26.27
C TYR A 226 14.54 -29.32 -27.25
N GLU A 227 15.77 -29.17 -26.83
CA GLU A 227 16.96 -29.63 -27.52
C GLU A 227 17.87 -30.43 -26.60
N LYS A 228 18.66 -31.37 -27.17
CA LYS A 228 19.70 -32.10 -26.44
C LYS A 228 20.80 -31.15 -26.02
N ALA A 229 21.33 -31.32 -24.82
CA ALA A 229 22.32 -30.44 -24.26
C ALA A 229 23.40 -31.18 -23.45
N GLN A 230 24.57 -30.56 -23.35
CA GLN A 230 25.54 -30.77 -22.28
C GLN A 230 25.56 -29.49 -21.42
N SER A 231 25.15 -29.59 -20.18
CA SER A 231 25.01 -28.43 -19.31
C SER A 231 25.51 -28.70 -17.91
N SER A 232 26.07 -27.68 -17.29
CA SER A 232 26.43 -27.66 -15.86
C SER A 232 25.22 -27.50 -14.96
N TYR A 233 24.07 -27.18 -15.50
CA TYR A 233 22.82 -26.98 -14.74
C TYR A 233 21.95 -28.21 -14.80
N ARG A 234 21.20 -28.47 -13.73
CA ARG A 234 20.14 -29.47 -13.70
C ARG A 234 19.05 -29.08 -12.76
N SER A 235 17.90 -28.74 -13.32
CA SER A 235 16.67 -28.43 -12.59
C SER A 235 15.78 -29.67 -12.45
N ARG A 236 14.91 -29.68 -11.46
CA ARG A 236 13.89 -30.72 -11.29
C ARG A 236 12.75 -30.51 -12.26
N TRP A 237 12.11 -31.58 -12.60
CA TRP A 237 10.88 -31.56 -13.37
C TRP A 237 9.99 -32.72 -12.98
N PHE A 238 8.69 -32.60 -13.21
CA PHE A 238 7.69 -33.62 -12.92
C PHE A 238 6.46 -33.42 -13.80
N CYS A 239 5.58 -34.42 -13.82
CA CYS A 239 4.33 -34.37 -14.56
C CYS A 239 3.17 -34.23 -13.58
N VAL A 240 2.18 -33.39 -13.92
CA VAL A 240 0.90 -33.27 -13.22
C VAL A 240 -0.24 -33.61 -14.18
N GLN A 241 -1.27 -34.24 -13.65
CA GLN A 241 -2.46 -34.52 -14.40
C GLN A 241 -3.38 -33.29 -14.46
N LYS A 242 -3.81 -32.91 -15.66
CA LYS A 242 -4.84 -31.88 -15.86
C LYS A 242 -6.21 -32.44 -15.49
N LYS A 243 -7.21 -31.56 -15.35
CA LYS A 243 -8.59 -31.95 -15.03
C LYS A 243 -9.23 -32.85 -16.11
N ASN A 244 -8.77 -32.76 -17.35
CA ASN A 244 -9.20 -33.59 -18.47
C ASN A 244 -8.45 -34.93 -18.57
N GLY A 245 -7.62 -35.29 -17.59
CA GLY A 245 -6.85 -36.52 -17.58
C GLY A 245 -5.50 -36.49 -18.30
N GLU A 246 -5.22 -35.48 -19.12
CA GLU A 246 -3.94 -35.31 -19.81
C GLU A 246 -2.81 -34.93 -18.84
N LEU A 247 -1.60 -35.40 -19.17
CA LEU A 247 -0.39 -35.00 -18.41
C LEU A 247 0.14 -33.64 -18.90
N ARG A 248 0.75 -32.92 -17.96
CA ARG A 248 1.49 -31.68 -18.21
C ARG A 248 2.87 -31.76 -17.58
N ILE A 249 3.92 -31.44 -18.33
CA ILE A 249 5.29 -31.31 -17.84
C ILE A 249 5.41 -29.99 -17.08
N VAL A 250 5.99 -30.02 -15.88
CA VAL A 250 6.27 -28.86 -15.03
C VAL A 250 7.75 -28.83 -14.69
N HIS A 251 8.40 -27.71 -14.96
CA HIS A 251 9.80 -27.48 -14.61
C HIS A 251 9.88 -26.69 -13.31
N ASP A 252 10.72 -27.16 -12.38
CA ASP A 252 11.03 -26.43 -11.16
C ASP A 252 12.13 -25.40 -11.42
N LEU A 253 11.73 -24.17 -11.72
CA LEU A 253 12.62 -23.07 -12.02
C LEU A 253 12.88 -22.15 -10.79
N GLN A 254 12.60 -22.61 -9.57
CA GLN A 254 12.75 -21.78 -8.37
C GLN A 254 14.17 -21.26 -8.19
N LYS A 255 15.19 -22.05 -8.51
CA LYS A 255 16.59 -21.62 -8.42
C LYS A 255 16.94 -20.58 -9.48
N LEU A 256 16.50 -20.80 -10.73
CA LEU A 256 16.64 -19.81 -11.78
C LEU A 256 15.94 -18.50 -11.39
N ASN A 257 14.71 -18.58 -10.91
CA ASN A 257 13.94 -17.42 -10.46
C ASN A 257 14.60 -16.68 -9.28
N GLY A 258 15.39 -17.38 -8.48
CA GLY A 258 16.14 -16.83 -7.34
C GLY A 258 17.33 -15.95 -7.74
N VAL A 259 17.95 -16.23 -8.89
CA VAL A 259 19.11 -15.48 -9.44
C VAL A 259 18.71 -14.52 -10.56
N THR A 260 17.46 -14.56 -11.01
CA THR A 260 16.96 -13.74 -12.11
C THR A 260 16.73 -12.29 -11.66
N ILE A 261 17.22 -11.34 -12.44
CA ILE A 261 16.87 -9.93 -12.34
C ILE A 261 15.46 -9.76 -12.91
N ARG A 262 14.53 -9.31 -12.08
CA ARG A 262 13.12 -9.24 -12.45
C ARG A 262 12.80 -8.03 -13.30
N GLU A 263 11.97 -8.25 -14.30
CA GLU A 263 11.31 -7.19 -15.03
C GLU A 263 10.18 -6.56 -14.21
N THR A 264 9.95 -5.26 -14.43
CA THR A 264 8.90 -4.50 -13.75
C THR A 264 7.56 -4.55 -14.44
N GLY A 265 7.49 -5.10 -15.67
CA GLY A 265 6.26 -5.25 -16.43
C GLY A 265 5.24 -6.12 -15.69
N VAL A 266 3.99 -5.65 -15.65
CA VAL A 266 2.87 -6.39 -15.06
C VAL A 266 1.68 -6.38 -16.02
N PRO A 267 0.86 -7.43 -16.05
CA PRO A 267 -0.41 -7.40 -16.77
C PRO A 267 -1.30 -6.27 -16.24
N PRO A 268 -2.26 -5.77 -17.03
CA PRO A 268 -3.19 -4.74 -16.58
C PRO A 268 -4.03 -5.21 -15.38
N ILE A 269 -4.56 -4.23 -14.61
CA ILE A 269 -5.45 -4.53 -13.50
C ILE A 269 -6.71 -5.18 -14.04
N LEU A 270 -7.00 -6.40 -13.59
CA LEU A 270 -8.04 -7.28 -14.14
C LEU A 270 -9.42 -6.61 -14.22
N ASP A 271 -9.84 -5.91 -13.17
CA ASP A 271 -11.15 -5.25 -13.14
C ASP A 271 -11.27 -4.10 -14.14
N GLU A 272 -10.21 -3.29 -14.29
CA GLU A 272 -10.16 -2.19 -15.26
C GLU A 272 -10.09 -2.73 -16.69
N PHE A 273 -9.30 -3.79 -16.88
CA PHE A 273 -9.17 -4.44 -18.18
C PHE A 273 -10.50 -4.97 -18.69
N VAL A 274 -11.22 -5.76 -17.87
CA VAL A 274 -12.48 -6.39 -18.29
C VAL A 274 -13.61 -5.35 -18.40
N GLU A 275 -13.59 -4.28 -17.61
CA GLU A 275 -14.60 -3.21 -17.66
C GLU A 275 -14.71 -2.59 -19.05
N ALA A 276 -13.61 -2.46 -19.78
CA ALA A 276 -13.58 -1.89 -21.13
C ALA A 276 -14.36 -2.72 -22.18
N TYR A 277 -14.65 -3.98 -21.87
CA TYR A 277 -15.37 -4.90 -22.77
C TYR A 277 -16.87 -5.01 -22.46
N ALA A 278 -17.33 -4.53 -21.33
CA ALA A 278 -18.75 -4.62 -21.01
C ALA A 278 -19.60 -3.70 -21.90
N GLY A 279 -20.75 -4.18 -22.37
CA GLY A 279 -21.70 -3.38 -23.13
C GLY A 279 -21.42 -3.23 -24.62
N ARG A 280 -20.59 -4.07 -25.22
CA ARG A 280 -20.28 -4.06 -26.65
C ARG A 280 -21.30 -4.88 -27.46
N SER A 281 -21.38 -4.59 -28.75
CA SER A 281 -22.34 -5.25 -29.68
C SER A 281 -21.95 -6.68 -30.00
N VAL A 282 -20.65 -6.94 -30.09
CA VAL A 282 -20.07 -8.23 -30.51
C VAL A 282 -18.65 -8.34 -29.96
N TYR A 283 -18.18 -9.56 -29.79
CA TYR A 283 -16.86 -9.88 -29.24
C TYR A 283 -16.20 -11.00 -30.05
N SER A 284 -14.86 -10.96 -30.08
CA SER A 284 -14.03 -12.12 -30.38
C SER A 284 -12.95 -12.26 -29.31
N VAL A 285 -12.57 -13.47 -28.97
CA VAL A 285 -11.47 -13.75 -28.03
C VAL A 285 -10.48 -14.66 -28.71
N LEU A 286 -9.24 -14.25 -28.76
CA LEU A 286 -8.12 -15.01 -29.32
C LEU A 286 -7.23 -15.46 -28.16
N ASP A 287 -6.72 -16.69 -28.23
CA ASP A 287 -5.79 -17.29 -27.26
C ASP A 287 -4.51 -17.64 -28.03
N MET A 288 -3.36 -17.17 -27.57
CA MET A 288 -2.09 -17.44 -28.24
C MET A 288 -1.75 -18.94 -28.15
N TYR A 289 -1.44 -19.57 -29.30
CA TYR A 289 -1.07 -20.98 -29.32
C TYR A 289 0.30 -21.20 -28.71
N TRP A 290 0.33 -21.72 -27.47
CA TRP A 290 1.56 -21.87 -26.69
C TRP A 290 2.37 -20.59 -26.58
N GLY A 291 1.75 -19.49 -26.22
CA GLY A 291 2.25 -18.12 -26.31
C GLY A 291 3.70 -17.97 -25.86
N PHE A 292 4.07 -18.41 -24.66
CA PHE A 292 5.47 -18.30 -24.17
C PHE A 292 6.47 -19.00 -25.07
N TYR A 293 6.11 -20.12 -25.69
CA TYR A 293 7.02 -20.84 -26.59
C TYR A 293 7.17 -20.19 -27.99
N ALA A 294 6.35 -19.21 -28.32
CA ALA A 294 6.58 -18.39 -29.51
C ALA A 294 7.82 -17.47 -29.37
N ARG A 295 8.27 -17.23 -28.12
CA ARG A 295 9.39 -16.38 -27.81
C ARG A 295 10.66 -17.19 -27.58
N ILE A 296 11.68 -16.98 -28.44
CA ILE A 296 12.92 -17.75 -28.44
C ILE A 296 13.88 -17.24 -27.36
N LEU A 297 14.56 -18.17 -26.68
CA LEU A 297 15.68 -17.88 -25.78
C LEU A 297 16.99 -17.79 -26.54
N ASP A 298 17.80 -16.79 -26.18
CA ASP A 298 19.20 -16.71 -26.60
C ASP A 298 19.95 -18.00 -26.20
N PRO A 299 20.74 -18.60 -27.10
CA PRO A 299 21.49 -19.83 -26.84
C PRO A 299 22.32 -19.79 -25.56
N ARG A 300 22.85 -18.60 -25.17
CA ARG A 300 23.63 -18.36 -23.94
C ARG A 300 22.83 -18.59 -22.68
N SER A 301 21.52 -18.46 -22.74
CA SER A 301 20.60 -18.59 -21.60
C SER A 301 19.99 -19.98 -21.43
N ARG A 302 20.00 -20.80 -22.50
CA ARG A 302 19.29 -22.09 -22.52
C ARG A 302 19.80 -23.08 -21.51
N ASP A 303 21.12 -23.11 -21.22
CA ASP A 303 21.72 -24.04 -20.26
C ASP A 303 21.13 -23.94 -18.84
N MET A 304 20.74 -22.75 -18.41
CA MET A 304 20.11 -22.52 -17.12
C MET A 304 18.74 -23.20 -16.98
N THR A 305 18.16 -23.63 -18.11
CA THR A 305 16.87 -24.36 -18.13
C THR A 305 17.03 -25.89 -18.22
N ALA A 306 18.26 -26.40 -18.16
CA ALA A 306 18.54 -27.81 -18.40
C ALA A 306 17.95 -28.73 -17.33
N PHE A 307 17.50 -29.92 -17.79
CA PHE A 307 16.88 -30.94 -16.95
C PHE A 307 17.19 -32.34 -17.49
N GLN A 308 17.30 -33.31 -16.58
CA GLN A 308 17.65 -34.71 -16.93
C GLN A 308 16.39 -35.53 -17.23
N THR A 309 16.34 -36.15 -18.39
CA THR A 309 15.22 -37.02 -18.83
C THR A 309 15.70 -38.44 -19.17
N PRO A 310 14.80 -39.42 -19.42
CA PRO A 310 15.16 -40.72 -19.96
C PRO A 310 15.81 -40.65 -21.35
N LEU A 311 15.64 -39.55 -22.11
CA LEU A 311 16.25 -39.31 -23.41
C LEU A 311 17.60 -38.57 -23.32
N GLY A 312 18.14 -38.39 -22.12
CA GLY A 312 19.33 -37.58 -21.82
C GLY A 312 19.03 -36.22 -21.23
N VAL A 313 20.03 -35.33 -21.18
CA VAL A 313 19.87 -33.95 -20.75
C VAL A 313 19.23 -33.17 -21.87
N LEU A 314 18.13 -32.49 -21.56
CA LEU A 314 17.43 -31.56 -22.44
C LEU A 314 17.48 -30.17 -21.84
N ARG A 315 17.38 -29.12 -22.69
CA ARG A 315 17.18 -27.72 -22.30
C ARG A 315 16.06 -27.10 -23.14
N ILE A 316 15.49 -26.01 -22.64
CA ILE A 316 14.37 -25.31 -23.26
C ILE A 316 14.92 -24.25 -24.22
N THR A 317 14.40 -24.19 -25.44
CA THR A 317 14.82 -23.26 -26.49
C THR A 317 14.05 -21.96 -26.49
N SER A 318 12.95 -21.89 -25.77
CA SER A 318 11.98 -20.79 -25.76
C SER A 318 11.63 -20.38 -24.34
N LEU A 319 10.86 -19.32 -24.18
CA LEU A 319 10.52 -18.74 -22.87
C LEU A 319 9.80 -19.75 -21.97
N PRO A 320 10.37 -20.16 -20.82
CA PRO A 320 9.84 -21.30 -20.05
C PRO A 320 8.58 -20.93 -19.26
N MET A 321 7.65 -21.86 -19.17
CA MET A 321 6.54 -21.77 -18.22
C MET A 321 7.04 -21.86 -16.79
N GLY A 322 6.62 -20.92 -15.90
CA GLY A 322 7.05 -20.85 -14.51
C GLY A 322 8.32 -20.01 -14.28
N PHE A 323 8.91 -19.48 -15.33
CA PHE A 323 9.98 -18.48 -15.22
C PHE A 323 9.39 -17.12 -14.84
N THR A 324 10.07 -16.40 -13.95
CA THR A 324 9.52 -15.20 -13.29
C THR A 324 9.24 -14.04 -14.23
N ASN A 325 10.04 -13.88 -15.31
CA ASN A 325 9.87 -12.80 -16.29
C ASN A 325 9.02 -13.21 -17.50
N SER A 326 8.65 -14.48 -17.65
CA SER A 326 7.88 -14.93 -18.82
C SER A 326 6.57 -14.17 -19.04
N PRO A 327 5.75 -13.90 -17.99
CA PRO A 327 4.52 -13.12 -18.17
C PRO A 327 4.80 -11.66 -18.57
N ALA A 328 5.83 -11.03 -17.97
CA ALA A 328 6.17 -9.63 -18.22
C ALA A 328 6.70 -9.42 -19.65
N GLU A 329 7.65 -10.26 -20.08
CA GLU A 329 8.22 -10.19 -21.44
C GLU A 329 7.16 -10.49 -22.50
N PHE A 330 6.36 -11.54 -22.30
CA PHE A 330 5.33 -11.90 -23.28
C PHE A 330 4.23 -10.84 -23.40
N GLN A 331 3.77 -10.30 -22.25
CA GLN A 331 2.85 -9.15 -22.22
C GLN A 331 3.42 -7.96 -23.00
N ALA A 332 4.69 -7.64 -22.80
CA ALA A 332 5.34 -6.53 -23.49
C ALA A 332 5.48 -6.76 -25.00
N CYS A 333 5.75 -7.99 -25.45
CA CYS A 333 5.77 -8.35 -26.88
C CYS A 333 4.38 -8.16 -27.51
N MET A 334 3.34 -8.68 -26.87
CA MET A 334 1.99 -8.59 -27.41
C MET A 334 1.45 -7.15 -27.42
N VAL A 335 1.72 -6.37 -26.37
CA VAL A 335 1.38 -4.94 -26.35
C VAL A 335 2.12 -4.18 -27.47
N PHE A 336 3.38 -4.50 -27.72
CA PHE A 336 4.15 -3.89 -28.81
C PHE A 336 3.59 -4.21 -30.18
N LEU A 337 3.17 -5.46 -30.43
CA LEU A 337 2.57 -5.89 -31.71
C LEU A 337 1.23 -5.21 -31.98
N LEU A 338 0.44 -5.03 -30.94
CA LEU A 338 -0.95 -4.53 -31.05
C LEU A 338 -1.10 -3.08 -30.55
N GLN A 339 0.00 -2.33 -30.41
CA GLN A 339 0.00 -0.98 -29.83
C GLN A 339 -0.99 -0.01 -30.51
N ASP A 340 -1.19 -0.13 -31.82
CA ASP A 340 -2.10 0.72 -32.58
C ASP A 340 -3.58 0.29 -32.45
N GLU A 341 -3.83 -0.91 -31.97
CA GLU A 341 -5.18 -1.47 -31.76
C GLU A 341 -5.62 -1.34 -30.29
N ILE A 342 -4.66 -1.05 -29.37
CA ILE A 342 -4.89 -0.88 -27.94
C ILE A 342 -4.96 0.60 -27.61
N PRO A 343 -5.91 1.07 -26.78
CA PRO A 343 -6.97 0.31 -26.12
C PRO A 343 -8.29 0.25 -26.91
N GLU A 344 -8.37 0.83 -28.10
CA GLU A 344 -9.65 1.14 -28.77
C GLU A 344 -10.38 -0.12 -29.26
N VAL A 345 -9.67 -1.08 -29.83
CA VAL A 345 -10.21 -2.26 -30.50
C VAL A 345 -9.96 -3.52 -29.67
N ALA A 346 -8.76 -3.66 -29.12
CA ALA A 346 -8.33 -4.85 -28.41
C ALA A 346 -7.62 -4.51 -27.10
N GLY A 347 -7.33 -5.54 -26.35
CA GLY A 347 -6.41 -5.49 -25.22
C GLY A 347 -5.64 -6.80 -25.12
N VAL A 348 -4.62 -6.84 -24.30
CA VAL A 348 -3.79 -8.02 -24.09
C VAL A 348 -3.73 -8.32 -22.59
N PHE A 349 -4.03 -9.55 -22.24
CA PHE A 349 -3.83 -10.08 -20.91
C PHE A 349 -3.00 -11.35 -20.98
N ILE A 350 -1.69 -11.21 -21.07
CA ILE A 350 -0.69 -12.25 -21.31
C ILE A 350 -0.94 -12.93 -22.66
N ASP A 351 -1.62 -14.08 -22.68
CA ASP A 351 -1.93 -14.89 -23.86
C ASP A 351 -3.37 -14.70 -24.37
N ASP A 352 -4.24 -14.08 -23.58
CA ASP A 352 -5.62 -13.74 -23.96
C ASP A 352 -5.69 -12.38 -24.68
N ILE A 353 -6.28 -12.35 -25.86
CA ILE A 353 -6.48 -11.15 -26.68
C ILE A 353 -7.97 -10.98 -26.97
N PRO A 354 -8.74 -10.38 -26.08
CA PRO A 354 -10.13 -10.05 -26.40
C PRO A 354 -10.21 -8.86 -27.35
N VAL A 355 -11.05 -9.00 -28.36
CA VAL A 355 -11.37 -8.00 -29.38
C VAL A 355 -12.80 -7.55 -29.16
N LYS A 356 -13.00 -6.24 -28.97
CA LYS A 356 -14.31 -5.65 -28.73
C LYS A 356 -14.87 -5.01 -30.01
N GLY A 357 -16.13 -5.29 -30.31
CA GLY A 357 -16.82 -4.60 -31.36
C GLY A 357 -17.31 -3.21 -30.96
N PRO A 358 -18.03 -2.52 -31.87
CA PRO A 358 -18.64 -1.22 -31.59
C PRO A 358 -19.58 -1.24 -30.39
N VAL A 359 -19.77 -0.09 -29.76
CA VAL A 359 -20.73 0.07 -28.64
C VAL A 359 -22.17 -0.06 -29.15
N ASN A 360 -22.44 0.53 -30.32
CA ASN A 360 -23.77 0.58 -30.92
C ASN A 360 -23.88 -0.37 -32.10
N ARG A 361 -25.08 -0.87 -32.32
CA ARG A 361 -25.40 -1.68 -33.51
C ARG A 361 -25.78 -0.84 -34.72
N TYR A 362 -25.71 0.48 -34.61
CA TYR A 362 -26.15 1.41 -35.64
C TYR A 362 -27.55 1.06 -36.16
N LEU A 363 -28.52 1.87 -35.81
CA LEU A 363 -29.90 1.69 -36.25
C LEU A 363 -30.22 2.74 -37.33
N ASP A 364 -30.91 2.34 -38.39
CA ASP A 364 -31.45 3.21 -39.40
C ASP A 364 -32.67 3.99 -38.91
N GLU A 365 -33.29 4.81 -39.77
CA GLU A 365 -34.46 5.61 -39.44
C GLU A 365 -35.68 4.79 -39.05
N ASP A 366 -35.76 3.56 -39.54
CA ASP A 366 -36.83 2.55 -39.24
C ASP A 366 -36.55 1.77 -37.93
N GLY A 367 -35.41 2.01 -37.29
CA GLY A 367 -35.00 1.28 -36.08
C GLY A 367 -34.43 -0.11 -36.34
N LYS A 368 -34.10 -0.45 -37.61
CA LYS A 368 -33.41 -1.69 -38.00
C LYS A 368 -31.90 -1.49 -37.98
N GLU A 369 -31.13 -2.63 -37.84
CA GLU A 369 -29.67 -2.59 -37.86
C GLU A 369 -29.16 -2.16 -39.23
N GLU A 370 -28.30 -1.14 -39.29
CA GLU A 370 -27.71 -0.60 -40.53
C GLU A 370 -26.86 -1.66 -41.21
N ARG A 371 -27.00 -1.77 -42.55
CA ARG A 371 -26.35 -2.75 -43.39
C ARG A 371 -25.47 -2.10 -44.45
N LEU A 372 -24.52 -2.85 -45.01
CA LEU A 372 -23.69 -2.35 -46.11
C LEU A 372 -24.53 -2.13 -47.37
N LYS A 373 -24.27 -1.04 -48.09
CA LYS A 373 -24.96 -0.71 -49.34
C LYS A 373 -24.68 -1.75 -50.42
N ASP A 374 -23.42 -2.24 -50.49
CA ASP A 374 -22.96 -3.18 -51.52
C ASP A 374 -23.32 -4.63 -51.18
N ASN A 375 -23.64 -4.92 -49.93
CA ASN A 375 -24.04 -6.25 -49.45
C ASN A 375 -25.01 -6.13 -48.28
N PRO A 376 -26.33 -6.08 -48.52
CA PRO A 376 -27.34 -5.93 -47.48
C PRO A 376 -27.40 -7.12 -46.50
N ASP A 377 -26.70 -8.19 -46.74
CA ASP A 377 -26.60 -9.33 -45.81
C ASP A 377 -25.55 -9.16 -44.73
N ILE A 378 -24.75 -8.09 -44.80
CA ILE A 378 -23.73 -7.76 -43.78
C ILE A 378 -24.12 -6.52 -42.99
N ARG A 379 -24.26 -6.65 -41.68
CA ARG A 379 -24.52 -5.54 -40.79
C ARG A 379 -23.27 -4.69 -40.60
N ARG A 380 -23.41 -3.35 -40.50
CA ARG A 380 -22.31 -2.41 -40.39
C ARG A 380 -21.40 -2.69 -39.18
N PHE A 381 -21.98 -2.89 -37.97
CA PHE A 381 -21.20 -3.16 -36.78
C PHE A 381 -20.39 -4.46 -36.84
N MET A 382 -20.92 -5.47 -37.60
CA MET A 382 -20.23 -6.72 -37.83
C MET A 382 -19.08 -6.56 -38.83
N TRP A 383 -19.31 -5.81 -39.90
CA TRP A 383 -18.27 -5.42 -40.83
C TRP A 383 -17.08 -4.75 -40.18
N GLU A 384 -17.34 -3.75 -39.32
CA GLU A 384 -16.31 -3.05 -38.56
C GLU A 384 -15.53 -4.00 -37.66
N HIS A 385 -16.23 -4.88 -36.94
CA HIS A 385 -15.59 -5.87 -36.05
C HIS A 385 -14.73 -6.89 -36.84
N LEU A 386 -15.17 -7.34 -38.01
CA LEU A 386 -14.41 -8.28 -38.83
C LEU A 386 -13.19 -7.63 -39.48
N LYS A 387 -13.23 -6.33 -39.80
CA LYS A 387 -12.07 -5.56 -40.22
C LYS A 387 -11.03 -5.46 -39.09
N ASP A 388 -11.49 -5.20 -37.88
CA ASP A 388 -10.64 -5.14 -36.72
C ASP A 388 -9.97 -6.48 -36.40
N LEU A 389 -10.75 -7.55 -36.44
CA LEU A 389 -10.26 -8.92 -36.29
C LEU A 389 -9.22 -9.27 -37.36
N HIS A 390 -9.46 -8.87 -38.60
CA HIS A 390 -8.54 -9.08 -39.74
C HIS A 390 -7.20 -8.40 -39.49
N ARG A 391 -7.19 -7.12 -39.05
CA ARG A 391 -5.97 -6.37 -38.74
C ARG A 391 -5.17 -7.04 -37.60
N ILE A 392 -5.86 -7.48 -36.55
CA ILE A 392 -5.21 -8.12 -35.41
C ILE A 392 -4.56 -9.43 -35.77
N LEU A 393 -5.29 -10.32 -36.50
CA LEU A 393 -4.76 -11.60 -36.95
C LEU A 393 -3.57 -11.41 -37.90
N HIS A 394 -3.66 -10.42 -38.80
CA HIS A 394 -2.60 -10.10 -39.75
C HIS A 394 -1.32 -9.63 -39.01
N ARG A 395 -1.43 -8.70 -38.06
CA ARG A 395 -0.29 -8.23 -37.25
C ARG A 395 0.40 -9.36 -36.50
N ILE A 396 -0.39 -10.28 -35.93
CA ILE A 396 0.15 -11.46 -35.23
C ILE A 396 0.88 -12.38 -36.22
N GLY A 397 0.30 -12.64 -37.38
CA GLY A 397 0.88 -13.50 -38.41
C GLY A 397 2.15 -12.93 -39.02
N GLU A 398 2.21 -11.64 -39.32
CA GLU A 398 3.39 -10.94 -39.84
C GLU A 398 4.57 -10.99 -38.86
N ALA A 399 4.30 -10.93 -37.57
CA ALA A 399 5.31 -11.13 -36.55
C ALA A 399 5.71 -12.59 -36.32
N GLY A 400 5.07 -13.55 -37.03
CA GLY A 400 5.31 -14.98 -36.91
C GLY A 400 4.57 -15.65 -35.75
N GLY A 401 3.68 -14.92 -35.04
CA GLY A 401 2.85 -15.48 -33.98
C GLY A 401 1.66 -16.30 -34.50
N THR A 402 1.10 -17.15 -33.62
CA THR A 402 -0.12 -17.92 -33.95
C THR A 402 -1.10 -17.95 -32.79
N VAL A 403 -2.37 -17.88 -33.10
CA VAL A 403 -3.50 -18.06 -32.20
C VAL A 403 -4.06 -19.47 -32.28
N SER A 404 -4.70 -19.94 -31.23
CA SER A 404 -5.25 -21.27 -31.14
C SER A 404 -6.59 -21.38 -31.88
N GLY A 405 -6.62 -22.11 -33.01
CA GLY A 405 -7.86 -22.38 -33.74
C GLY A 405 -8.91 -23.12 -32.91
N LYS A 406 -8.48 -23.92 -31.91
CA LYS A 406 -9.39 -24.72 -31.06
C LYS A 406 -10.03 -23.92 -29.94
N LYS A 407 -9.42 -22.79 -29.53
CA LYS A 407 -9.86 -22.03 -28.34
C LYS A 407 -10.47 -20.67 -28.69
N MET A 408 -10.24 -20.16 -29.89
CA MET A 408 -10.78 -18.88 -30.28
C MET A 408 -12.31 -18.89 -30.30
N GLN A 409 -12.86 -17.78 -29.82
CA GLN A 409 -14.29 -17.51 -29.85
C GLN A 409 -14.51 -16.30 -30.76
N LEU A 410 -15.28 -16.51 -31.83
CA LEU A 410 -15.42 -15.53 -32.91
C LEU A 410 -16.84 -14.97 -32.99
N CYS A 411 -16.98 -13.66 -33.11
CA CYS A 411 -18.23 -12.95 -33.35
C CYS A 411 -19.38 -13.39 -32.43
N ARG A 412 -19.09 -13.44 -31.12
CA ARG A 412 -20.05 -13.83 -30.07
C ARG A 412 -20.70 -12.61 -29.46
N THR A 413 -21.97 -12.73 -29.07
CA THR A 413 -22.69 -11.68 -28.29
C THR A 413 -22.34 -11.72 -26.81
N GLU A 414 -21.77 -12.84 -26.37
CA GLU A 414 -21.32 -13.06 -25.01
C GLU A 414 -20.05 -13.89 -25.00
N VAL A 415 -19.06 -13.44 -24.20
CA VAL A 415 -17.75 -14.10 -24.05
C VAL A 415 -17.28 -14.11 -22.62
N GLU A 416 -16.43 -15.08 -22.28
CA GLU A 416 -15.70 -15.08 -21.03
C GLU A 416 -14.31 -14.45 -21.22
N ILE A 417 -14.02 -13.35 -20.48
CA ILE A 417 -12.74 -12.64 -20.50
C ILE A 417 -12.16 -12.69 -19.09
N VAL A 418 -11.01 -13.33 -18.92
CA VAL A 418 -10.27 -13.47 -17.66
C VAL A 418 -11.19 -13.82 -16.48
N GLY A 419 -12.14 -14.74 -16.70
CA GLY A 419 -13.06 -15.27 -15.68
C GLY A 419 -14.22 -14.33 -15.33
N GLN A 420 -14.60 -13.42 -16.21
CA GLN A 420 -15.82 -12.63 -16.17
C GLN A 420 -16.58 -12.77 -17.49
N LYS A 421 -17.89 -12.81 -17.41
CA LYS A 421 -18.79 -12.93 -18.55
C LYS A 421 -19.17 -11.54 -19.04
N CYS A 422 -18.78 -11.18 -20.26
CA CYS A 422 -19.05 -9.90 -20.89
C CYS A 422 -20.12 -10.05 -21.96
N SER A 423 -21.11 -9.17 -21.96
CA SER A 423 -22.20 -9.13 -22.94
C SER A 423 -22.65 -7.69 -23.18
N ARG A 424 -23.60 -7.51 -24.10
CA ARG A 424 -24.23 -6.20 -24.33
C ARG A 424 -24.89 -5.61 -23.08
N ASP A 425 -25.41 -6.47 -22.19
CA ASP A 425 -26.02 -6.04 -20.94
C ASP A 425 -25.03 -5.54 -19.91
N GLY A 426 -23.76 -5.87 -20.06
CA GLY A 426 -22.68 -5.56 -19.14
C GLY A 426 -21.83 -6.77 -18.81
N ARG A 427 -21.19 -6.74 -17.64
CA ARG A 427 -20.37 -7.86 -17.15
C ARG A 427 -21.00 -8.54 -15.94
N LYS A 428 -20.84 -9.86 -15.86
CA LYS A 428 -21.34 -10.73 -14.78
C LYS A 428 -20.24 -11.69 -14.31
N PRO A 429 -20.37 -12.29 -13.13
CA PRO A 429 -19.54 -13.44 -12.76
C PRO A 429 -19.78 -14.60 -13.73
N THR A 430 -18.78 -15.45 -13.94
CA THR A 430 -18.96 -16.65 -14.77
C THR A 430 -19.89 -17.66 -14.09
N ASP A 431 -20.64 -18.42 -14.90
CA ASP A 431 -21.57 -19.43 -14.41
C ASP A 431 -20.85 -20.50 -13.57
N THR A 432 -19.63 -20.88 -13.98
CA THR A 432 -18.79 -21.82 -13.24
C THR A 432 -18.40 -21.31 -11.86
N ARG A 433 -18.12 -20.01 -11.73
CA ARG A 433 -17.78 -19.38 -10.43
C ARG A 433 -18.99 -19.24 -9.55
N THR A 434 -20.11 -18.83 -10.12
CA THR A 434 -21.40 -18.75 -9.43
C THR A 434 -21.83 -20.11 -8.90
N GLN A 435 -21.73 -21.15 -9.73
CA GLN A 435 -22.08 -22.52 -9.33
C GLN A 435 -21.19 -23.04 -8.19
N ARG A 436 -19.87 -22.80 -8.24
CA ARG A 436 -18.96 -23.18 -7.14
C ARG A 436 -19.31 -22.52 -5.83
N ILE A 437 -19.74 -21.24 -5.84
CA ILE A 437 -20.20 -20.55 -4.63
C ILE A 437 -21.49 -21.18 -4.14
N LYS A 438 -22.42 -21.46 -5.07
CA LYS A 438 -23.72 -22.09 -4.76
C LYS A 438 -23.56 -23.48 -4.14
N ASP A 439 -22.65 -24.29 -4.69
CA ASP A 439 -22.42 -25.68 -4.28
C ASP A 439 -21.44 -25.78 -3.09
N TRP A 440 -20.92 -24.67 -2.59
CA TRP A 440 -19.98 -24.70 -1.47
C TRP A 440 -20.65 -25.33 -0.23
N PRO A 441 -20.03 -26.35 0.38
CA PRO A 441 -20.59 -26.96 1.59
C PRO A 441 -20.53 -26.01 2.77
N ILE A 442 -21.31 -26.29 3.82
CA ILE A 442 -21.25 -25.54 5.08
C ILE A 442 -19.85 -25.70 5.67
N PRO A 443 -19.13 -24.60 5.93
CA PRO A 443 -17.79 -24.65 6.47
C PRO A 443 -17.72 -25.28 7.86
N ILE A 444 -16.84 -26.22 8.07
CA ILE A 444 -16.63 -26.92 9.36
C ILE A 444 -15.40 -26.38 10.12
N ASN A 445 -14.62 -25.48 9.52
CA ASN A 445 -13.43 -24.88 10.14
C ASN A 445 -13.14 -23.49 9.55
N VAL A 446 -12.25 -22.75 10.25
CA VAL A 446 -11.86 -21.38 9.85
C VAL A 446 -11.19 -21.34 8.47
N THR A 447 -10.47 -22.39 8.05
CA THR A 447 -9.80 -22.44 6.75
C THR A 447 -10.83 -22.49 5.61
N GLU A 448 -11.91 -23.25 5.78
CA GLU A 448 -13.00 -23.33 4.79
C GLU A 448 -13.79 -22.02 4.73
N VAL A 449 -14.04 -21.37 5.88
CA VAL A 449 -14.62 -20.02 5.92
C VAL A 449 -13.77 -19.02 5.13
N ARG A 450 -12.45 -19.04 5.34
CA ARG A 450 -11.52 -18.19 4.56
C ARG A 450 -11.54 -18.52 3.07
N GLY A 451 -11.64 -19.80 2.71
CA GLY A 451 -11.80 -20.24 1.32
C GLY A 451 -13.06 -19.71 0.68
N PHE A 452 -14.21 -19.84 1.36
CA PHE A 452 -15.50 -19.31 0.91
C PHE A 452 -15.47 -17.78 0.76
N LEU A 453 -15.01 -17.06 1.80
CA LEU A 453 -14.88 -15.60 1.76
C LEU A 453 -13.91 -15.13 0.68
N GLY A 454 -12.82 -15.87 0.46
CA GLY A 454 -11.87 -15.59 -0.64
C GLY A 454 -12.54 -15.71 -2.00
N LEU A 455 -13.34 -16.75 -2.23
CA LEU A 455 -14.07 -16.93 -3.47
C LEU A 455 -15.16 -15.87 -3.66
N CYS A 456 -15.99 -15.59 -2.63
CA CYS A 456 -16.97 -14.51 -2.66
C CYS A 456 -16.32 -13.13 -2.82
N GLY A 457 -15.13 -12.92 -2.26
CA GLY A 457 -14.34 -11.69 -2.42
C GLY A 457 -14.00 -11.37 -3.88
N THR A 458 -13.84 -12.37 -4.74
CA THR A 458 -13.60 -12.17 -6.18
C THR A 458 -14.81 -11.64 -6.93
N VAL A 459 -16.01 -11.80 -6.38
CA VAL A 459 -17.28 -11.35 -6.97
C VAL A 459 -17.96 -10.25 -6.16
N ARG A 460 -17.27 -9.66 -5.20
CA ARG A 460 -17.82 -8.65 -4.29
C ARG A 460 -18.38 -7.41 -4.99
N ILE A 461 -17.86 -7.04 -6.17
CA ILE A 461 -18.30 -5.87 -6.93
C ILE A 461 -19.72 -6.01 -7.48
N TRP A 462 -20.28 -7.23 -7.51
CA TRP A 462 -21.66 -7.54 -7.87
C TRP A 462 -22.58 -7.70 -6.66
N ILE A 463 -22.02 -7.74 -5.46
CA ILE A 463 -22.79 -7.97 -4.24
C ILE A 463 -22.94 -6.67 -3.49
N LYS A 464 -24.16 -6.18 -3.43
CA LYS A 464 -24.49 -5.05 -2.60
C LYS A 464 -24.25 -5.39 -1.13
N ASP A 465 -23.67 -4.46 -0.35
CA ASP A 465 -23.44 -4.56 1.09
C ASP A 465 -22.65 -5.80 1.53
N TYR A 466 -21.76 -6.28 0.66
CA TYR A 466 -20.94 -7.47 0.89
C TYR A 466 -20.28 -7.50 2.27
N SER A 467 -19.67 -6.38 2.71
CA SER A 467 -18.95 -6.32 3.99
C SER A 467 -19.87 -6.51 5.19
N GLN A 468 -21.12 -6.00 5.11
CA GLN A 468 -22.11 -6.14 6.16
C GLN A 468 -22.62 -7.58 6.25
N ILE A 469 -22.95 -8.17 5.11
CA ILE A 469 -23.46 -9.53 5.01
C ILE A 469 -22.40 -10.55 5.41
N ALA A 470 -21.15 -10.35 4.96
CA ALA A 470 -20.04 -11.25 5.26
C ALA A 470 -19.54 -11.14 6.72
N ARG A 471 -19.91 -10.10 7.46
CA ARG A 471 -19.40 -9.82 8.82
C ARG A 471 -19.44 -11.01 9.77
N PRO A 472 -20.55 -11.76 9.94
CA PRO A 472 -20.57 -12.92 10.83
C PRO A 472 -19.55 -14.01 10.47
N LEU A 473 -19.25 -14.16 9.17
CA LEU A 473 -18.26 -15.11 8.68
C LEU A 473 -16.84 -14.58 8.84
N VAL A 474 -16.64 -13.27 8.64
CA VAL A 474 -15.35 -12.60 8.85
C VAL A 474 -14.96 -12.66 10.32
N ASP A 475 -15.89 -12.47 11.23
CA ASP A 475 -15.63 -12.53 12.67
C ASP A 475 -15.09 -13.92 13.10
N LEU A 476 -15.54 -15.02 12.49
CA LEU A 476 -14.97 -16.36 12.70
C LEU A 476 -13.49 -16.49 12.27
N THR A 477 -13.00 -15.58 11.41
CA THR A 477 -11.62 -15.62 10.91
C THR A 477 -10.64 -14.83 11.77
N ARG A 478 -11.11 -14.13 12.81
CA ARG A 478 -10.26 -13.36 13.74
C ARG A 478 -9.38 -14.29 14.57
N LYS A 479 -8.22 -13.79 15.03
CA LYS A 479 -7.21 -14.60 15.73
C LYS A 479 -7.68 -15.23 17.02
N ASP A 480 -8.54 -14.50 17.76
CA ASP A 480 -8.95 -14.86 19.12
C ASP A 480 -10.42 -15.37 19.16
N SER A 481 -10.99 -15.73 17.98
CA SER A 481 -12.35 -16.22 17.87
C SER A 481 -12.37 -17.75 17.84
N GLU A 482 -13.09 -18.39 18.75
CA GLU A 482 -13.41 -19.80 18.65
C GLU A 482 -14.36 -20.03 17.47
N PHE A 483 -14.12 -21.11 16.73
CA PHE A 483 -14.99 -21.48 15.62
C PHE A 483 -16.33 -21.97 16.14
N SER A 484 -17.37 -21.18 15.95
CA SER A 484 -18.74 -21.54 16.29
C SER A 484 -19.68 -21.17 15.14
N TRP A 485 -20.24 -22.18 14.48
CA TRP A 485 -21.17 -22.00 13.39
C TRP A 485 -22.58 -21.96 13.94
N GLY A 486 -23.25 -20.81 13.90
CA GLY A 486 -24.59 -20.59 14.42
C GLY A 486 -25.53 -19.99 13.36
N PRO A 487 -26.81 -19.70 13.75
CA PRO A 487 -27.82 -19.20 12.81
C PRO A 487 -27.41 -17.92 12.05
N ARG A 488 -26.59 -17.06 12.67
CA ARG A 488 -26.10 -15.82 12.03
C ARG A 488 -25.12 -16.11 10.91
N GLN A 489 -24.22 -17.09 11.12
CA GLN A 489 -23.23 -17.50 10.13
C GLN A 489 -23.92 -18.20 8.96
N GLU A 490 -24.89 -19.08 9.28
CA GLU A 490 -25.68 -19.77 8.28
C GLU A 490 -26.49 -18.78 7.43
N GLN A 491 -27.15 -17.81 8.05
CA GLN A 491 -27.89 -16.78 7.33
C GLN A 491 -26.99 -15.97 6.40
N ALA A 492 -25.81 -15.52 6.89
CA ALA A 492 -24.85 -14.79 6.09
C ALA A 492 -24.32 -15.63 4.90
N PHE A 493 -24.07 -16.90 5.15
CA PHE A 493 -23.59 -17.85 4.15
C PHE A 493 -24.63 -18.06 3.04
N GLN A 494 -25.89 -18.33 3.39
CA GLN A 494 -26.97 -18.52 2.41
C GLN A 494 -27.31 -17.24 1.65
N GLN A 495 -27.31 -16.09 2.34
CA GLN A 495 -27.56 -14.79 1.72
C GLN A 495 -26.48 -14.43 0.69
N LEU A 496 -25.19 -14.70 0.97
CA LEU A 496 -24.12 -14.49 -0.01
C LEU A 496 -24.29 -15.39 -1.24
N LYS A 497 -24.66 -16.66 -1.08
CA LYS A 497 -24.94 -17.57 -2.20
C LYS A 497 -26.10 -17.08 -3.07
N GLU A 498 -27.16 -16.61 -2.45
CA GLU A 498 -28.33 -16.09 -3.16
C GLU A 498 -28.00 -14.82 -3.96
N LEU A 499 -27.29 -13.86 -3.34
CA LEU A 499 -26.91 -12.60 -4.00
C LEU A 499 -25.96 -12.79 -5.17
N VAL A 500 -25.03 -13.74 -5.08
CA VAL A 500 -24.13 -14.08 -6.20
C VAL A 500 -24.94 -14.67 -7.36
N THR A 501 -25.94 -15.51 -7.08
CA THR A 501 -26.79 -16.11 -8.10
C THR A 501 -27.68 -15.08 -8.81
N LYS A 502 -28.10 -14.04 -8.09
CA LYS A 502 -28.94 -12.92 -8.61
C LYS A 502 -28.13 -11.70 -9.03
N ALA A 503 -26.82 -11.85 -9.20
CA ALA A 503 -25.93 -10.74 -9.52
C ALA A 503 -26.37 -9.97 -10.78
N PRO A 504 -26.55 -8.63 -10.73
CA PRO A 504 -26.93 -7.84 -11.89
C PRO A 504 -25.78 -7.70 -12.90
N ALA A 505 -26.09 -7.37 -14.14
CA ALA A 505 -25.08 -6.95 -15.09
C ALA A 505 -24.56 -5.55 -14.74
N LEU A 506 -23.24 -5.39 -14.65
CA LEU A 506 -22.59 -4.09 -14.43
C LEU A 506 -22.12 -3.48 -15.74
N ARG A 507 -22.44 -2.20 -15.97
CA ARG A 507 -22.01 -1.47 -17.16
C ARG A 507 -20.94 -0.44 -16.79
N PRO A 508 -19.91 -0.22 -17.63
CA PRO A 508 -18.96 0.85 -17.42
C PRO A 508 -19.64 2.21 -17.53
N ILE A 509 -19.06 3.21 -16.84
CA ILE A 509 -19.50 4.60 -16.98
C ILE A 509 -19.05 5.13 -18.34
N ASP A 510 -19.99 5.66 -19.09
CA ASP A 510 -19.70 6.41 -20.31
C ASP A 510 -19.52 7.89 -19.99
N TYR A 511 -18.28 8.34 -19.92
CA TYR A 511 -17.93 9.73 -19.61
C TYR A 511 -18.23 10.71 -20.75
N ARG A 512 -18.48 10.21 -21.97
CA ARG A 512 -18.71 11.04 -23.17
C ARG A 512 -20.19 11.34 -23.42
N CYS A 513 -21.10 10.54 -22.88
CA CYS A 513 -22.54 10.67 -23.15
C CYS A 513 -23.23 11.85 -22.43
N GLY A 514 -22.53 12.57 -21.55
CA GLY A 514 -23.06 13.70 -20.79
C GLY A 514 -24.17 13.38 -19.78
N ARG A 515 -24.53 12.10 -19.62
CA ARG A 515 -25.54 11.64 -18.65
C ARG A 515 -24.96 11.67 -17.23
N PRO A 516 -25.78 12.04 -16.23
CA PRO A 516 -25.33 12.09 -14.85
C PRO A 516 -24.81 10.74 -14.35
N VAL A 517 -23.70 10.78 -13.60
CA VAL A 517 -23.22 9.66 -12.78
C VAL A 517 -23.82 9.83 -11.39
N ILE A 518 -24.33 8.76 -10.83
CA ILE A 518 -25.04 8.75 -9.56
C ILE A 518 -24.27 7.90 -8.56
N LEU A 519 -23.91 8.48 -7.43
CA LEU A 519 -23.34 7.78 -6.28
C LEU A 519 -24.36 7.74 -5.15
N SER A 520 -24.95 6.57 -4.91
CA SER A 520 -25.89 6.36 -3.81
C SER A 520 -25.15 5.75 -2.63
N VAL A 521 -25.23 6.39 -1.45
CA VAL A 521 -24.50 5.98 -0.23
C VAL A 521 -25.47 5.73 0.91
N ASP A 522 -25.29 4.63 1.60
CA ASP A 522 -26.00 4.27 2.83
C ASP A 522 -25.01 3.83 3.91
N THR A 523 -25.21 4.31 5.12
CA THR A 523 -24.28 4.03 6.22
C THR A 523 -25.04 3.53 7.45
N SER A 524 -24.73 2.29 7.82
CA SER A 524 -25.22 1.68 9.05
C SER A 524 -24.08 1.52 10.06
N ILE A 525 -24.44 1.17 11.29
CA ILE A 525 -23.48 0.78 12.34
C ILE A 525 -22.65 -0.47 11.98
N HIS A 526 -23.02 -1.20 10.92
CA HIS A 526 -22.36 -2.44 10.50
C HIS A 526 -21.37 -2.22 9.36
N GLY A 527 -21.53 -1.13 8.61
CA GLY A 527 -20.68 -0.83 7.47
C GLY A 527 -21.26 0.26 6.58
N ILE A 528 -20.49 0.65 5.59
CA ILE A 528 -20.84 1.61 4.57
C ILE A 528 -21.14 0.84 3.29
N GLY A 529 -22.34 1.00 2.75
CA GLY A 529 -22.74 0.46 1.45
C GLY A 529 -22.90 1.58 0.43
N PHE A 530 -22.44 1.40 -0.78
CA PHE A 530 -22.56 2.41 -1.82
C PHE A 530 -22.59 1.79 -3.22
N VAL A 531 -23.27 2.47 -4.12
CA VAL A 531 -23.45 2.04 -5.51
C VAL A 531 -23.11 3.19 -6.43
N LEU A 532 -22.24 2.91 -7.40
CA LEU A 532 -21.96 3.82 -8.48
C LEU A 532 -22.77 3.39 -9.71
N SER A 533 -23.57 4.29 -10.23
CA SER A 533 -24.45 4.03 -11.36
C SER A 533 -24.47 5.20 -12.33
N GLN A 534 -24.98 5.00 -13.51
CA GLN A 534 -25.20 6.07 -14.51
C GLN A 534 -26.67 6.12 -14.92
N ALA A 535 -27.20 7.33 -15.07
CA ALA A 535 -28.56 7.53 -15.53
C ALA A 535 -28.75 6.92 -16.94
N ALA A 536 -29.82 6.11 -17.10
CA ALA A 536 -30.20 5.58 -18.39
C ALA A 536 -30.97 6.63 -19.22
N GLU A 537 -31.08 6.44 -20.54
CA GLU A 537 -31.93 7.29 -21.38
C GLU A 537 -33.41 7.13 -21.03
N LYS A 538 -33.80 5.91 -20.75
CA LYS A 538 -35.15 5.55 -20.28
C LYS A 538 -35.01 4.49 -19.21
N GLY A 539 -35.74 4.64 -18.12
CA GLY A 539 -35.76 3.65 -17.04
C GLY A 539 -34.86 3.95 -15.84
N PRO A 540 -34.59 2.98 -14.97
CA PRO A 540 -33.77 3.13 -13.76
C PRO A 540 -32.28 3.29 -14.09
N PRO A 541 -31.49 3.93 -13.19
CA PRO A 541 -30.05 4.01 -13.35
C PRO A 541 -29.41 2.63 -13.46
N VAL A 542 -28.41 2.52 -14.33
CA VAL A 542 -27.67 1.27 -14.56
C VAL A 542 -26.45 1.22 -13.65
N PRO A 543 -26.31 0.16 -12.83
CA PRO A 543 -25.18 0.04 -11.92
C PRO A 543 -23.87 -0.24 -12.68
N ALA A 544 -22.82 0.51 -12.29
CA ALA A 544 -21.47 0.27 -12.78
C ALA A 544 -20.65 -0.54 -11.77
N ARG A 545 -20.79 -0.24 -10.48
CA ARG A 545 -20.07 -0.93 -9.40
C ARG A 545 -20.82 -0.86 -8.07
N TYR A 546 -20.76 -1.92 -7.31
CA TYR A 546 -21.12 -1.91 -5.89
C TYR A 546 -19.84 -1.77 -5.06
N GLY A 547 -19.92 -1.04 -3.96
CA GLY A 547 -18.86 -0.89 -2.99
C GLY A 547 -19.38 -1.12 -1.58
N SER A 548 -18.51 -1.63 -0.72
CA SER A 548 -18.86 -1.86 0.67
C SER A 548 -17.59 -1.84 1.52
N LEU A 549 -17.63 -1.08 2.62
CA LEU A 549 -16.52 -0.93 3.55
C LEU A 549 -16.98 -1.33 4.97
N PRO A 550 -16.20 -2.16 5.67
CA PRO A 550 -16.47 -2.44 7.08
C PRO A 550 -16.13 -1.22 7.93
N LEU A 551 -16.84 -1.07 9.03
CA LEU A 551 -16.51 -0.10 10.07
C LEU A 551 -15.70 -0.78 11.16
N SER A 552 -14.71 -0.07 11.69
CA SER A 552 -13.98 -0.47 12.90
C SER A 552 -14.87 -0.32 14.13
N ASP A 553 -14.50 -0.96 15.24
CA ASP A 553 -15.27 -0.89 16.50
C ASP A 553 -15.35 0.52 17.09
N VAL A 554 -14.42 1.40 16.72
CA VAL A 554 -14.44 2.83 17.07
C VAL A 554 -15.43 3.60 16.19
N GLU A 555 -15.44 3.35 14.90
CA GLU A 555 -16.30 4.00 13.92
C GLU A 555 -17.78 3.63 14.13
N THR A 556 -18.08 2.40 14.56
CA THR A 556 -19.45 1.96 14.90
C THR A 556 -20.07 2.77 16.03
N ARG A 557 -19.27 3.46 16.85
CA ARG A 557 -19.74 4.30 17.97
C ARG A 557 -19.99 5.75 17.58
N TYR A 558 -19.79 6.12 16.32
CA TYR A 558 -20.09 7.47 15.86
C TYR A 558 -21.59 7.75 15.95
N GLY A 559 -21.96 8.98 16.33
CA GLY A 559 -23.37 9.39 16.25
C GLY A 559 -23.87 9.35 14.82
N GLN A 560 -25.15 9.03 14.57
CA GLN A 560 -25.72 8.79 13.25
C GLN A 560 -25.34 9.85 12.22
N SER A 561 -25.48 11.12 12.48
CA SER A 561 -25.12 12.18 11.53
C SER A 561 -23.62 12.25 11.21
N LYS A 562 -22.77 11.89 12.18
CA LYS A 562 -21.32 11.79 11.97
C LYS A 562 -20.98 10.56 11.12
N LEU A 563 -21.69 9.46 11.35
CA LEU A 563 -21.52 8.21 10.63
C LEU A 563 -21.88 8.35 9.16
N GLU A 564 -23.01 9.01 8.87
CA GLU A 564 -23.48 9.28 7.51
C GLU A 564 -22.50 10.16 6.71
N LEU A 565 -21.99 11.24 7.33
CA LEU A 565 -20.98 12.07 6.68
C LEU A 565 -19.66 11.30 6.45
N TYR A 566 -19.28 10.47 7.42
CA TYR A 566 -18.10 9.62 7.28
C TYR A 566 -18.27 8.59 6.14
N GLY A 567 -19.45 8.00 6.04
CA GLY A 567 -19.78 7.08 4.96
C GLY A 567 -19.69 7.73 3.59
N LEU A 568 -20.25 8.93 3.44
CA LEU A 568 -20.15 9.69 2.22
C LEU A 568 -18.69 10.01 1.86
N TYR A 569 -17.90 10.47 2.83
CA TYR A 569 -16.48 10.75 2.62
C TYR A 569 -15.70 9.50 2.16
N ARG A 570 -15.94 8.36 2.79
CA ARG A 570 -15.28 7.09 2.45
C ARG A 570 -15.71 6.55 1.09
N ALA A 571 -16.99 6.69 0.72
CA ALA A 571 -17.52 6.27 -0.58
C ALA A 571 -16.93 7.10 -1.73
N LEU A 572 -16.91 8.43 -1.59
CA LEU A 572 -16.28 9.33 -2.57
C LEU A 572 -14.79 9.02 -2.75
N ARG A 573 -14.09 8.77 -1.67
CA ARG A 573 -12.66 8.41 -1.71
C ARG A 573 -12.42 7.04 -2.37
N HIS A 574 -13.27 6.06 -2.07
CA HIS A 574 -13.17 4.71 -2.65
C HIS A 574 -13.34 4.73 -4.17
N PHE A 575 -14.30 5.49 -4.66
CA PHE A 575 -14.54 5.62 -6.10
C PHE A 575 -13.84 6.81 -6.74
N ARG A 576 -12.86 7.43 -6.08
CA ARG A 576 -12.16 8.62 -6.58
C ARG A 576 -11.74 8.51 -8.04
N ILE A 577 -11.16 7.39 -8.44
CA ILE A 577 -10.68 7.15 -9.81
C ILE A 577 -11.81 7.28 -10.82
N HIS A 578 -13.02 6.81 -10.48
CA HIS A 578 -14.20 6.85 -11.35
C HIS A 578 -14.95 8.20 -11.29
N LEU A 579 -14.73 9.00 -10.25
CA LEU A 579 -15.47 10.26 -10.02
C LEU A 579 -14.70 11.50 -10.50
N VAL A 580 -13.38 11.43 -10.57
CA VAL A 580 -12.56 12.55 -11.07
C VAL A 580 -12.83 12.76 -12.56
N GLY A 581 -13.20 13.98 -12.94
CA GLY A 581 -13.51 14.34 -14.32
C GLY A 581 -14.94 14.05 -14.77
N VAL A 582 -15.84 13.62 -13.87
CA VAL A 582 -17.27 13.47 -14.16
C VAL A 582 -17.93 14.84 -14.24
N PRO A 583 -18.53 15.23 -15.39
CA PRO A 583 -19.11 16.57 -15.55
C PRO A 583 -20.39 16.80 -14.75
N LYS A 584 -21.13 15.74 -14.47
CA LYS A 584 -22.40 15.79 -13.75
C LYS A 584 -22.46 14.63 -12.76
N LEU A 585 -22.05 14.89 -11.52
CA LEU A 585 -22.12 13.92 -10.43
C LEU A 585 -23.35 14.24 -9.55
N ILE A 586 -24.18 13.25 -9.31
CA ILE A 586 -25.28 13.29 -8.34
C ILE A 586 -24.90 12.36 -7.18
N VAL A 587 -24.99 12.88 -5.97
CA VAL A 587 -24.76 12.11 -4.75
C VAL A 587 -26.10 11.95 -4.02
N GLU A 588 -26.55 10.73 -3.85
CA GLU A 588 -27.77 10.38 -3.15
C GLU A 588 -27.48 9.90 -1.73
N VAL A 589 -28.13 10.52 -0.76
CA VAL A 589 -28.04 10.16 0.67
C VAL A 589 -29.43 10.23 1.31
N ASP A 590 -29.66 9.45 2.37
CA ASP A 590 -30.91 9.48 3.12
C ASP A 590 -30.88 10.46 4.32
N ALA A 591 -29.72 10.96 4.69
CA ALA A 591 -29.52 11.84 5.84
C ALA A 591 -29.68 13.33 5.47
N THR A 592 -30.78 13.94 5.90
CA THR A 592 -31.02 15.39 5.74
C THR A 592 -29.98 16.28 6.43
N SER A 593 -29.33 15.78 7.48
CA SER A 593 -28.29 16.49 8.24
C SER A 593 -27.04 16.80 7.44
N ILE A 594 -26.68 15.99 6.42
CA ILE A 594 -25.49 16.18 5.60
C ILE A 594 -25.54 17.52 4.86
N LYS A 595 -26.67 17.88 4.27
CA LYS A 595 -26.84 19.15 3.57
C LYS A 595 -26.54 20.35 4.47
N GLY A 596 -27.02 20.30 5.71
CA GLY A 596 -26.75 21.35 6.70
C GLY A 596 -25.26 21.43 7.10
N MET A 597 -24.58 20.28 7.19
CA MET A 597 -23.15 20.22 7.52
C MET A 597 -22.27 20.74 6.37
N LEU A 598 -22.61 20.44 5.12
CA LEU A 598 -21.86 20.90 3.95
C LEU A 598 -22.07 22.39 3.69
N ASN A 599 -23.29 22.92 3.92
CA ASN A 599 -23.58 24.35 3.73
C ASN A 599 -22.99 25.26 4.81
N ASN A 600 -22.70 24.71 6.00
CA ASN A 600 -22.12 25.44 7.12
C ASN A 600 -20.89 24.69 7.69
N PRO A 601 -19.80 24.58 6.92
CA PRO A 601 -18.63 23.80 7.31
C PRO A 601 -17.96 24.35 8.59
N ASP A 602 -18.03 25.66 8.83
CA ASP A 602 -17.38 26.31 9.97
C ASP A 602 -18.16 26.16 11.29
N SER A 603 -19.40 25.70 11.23
CA SER A 603 -20.25 25.50 12.42
C SER A 603 -19.97 24.18 13.16
N GLN A 604 -19.11 23.33 12.63
CA GLN A 604 -18.85 22.00 13.20
C GLN A 604 -17.70 22.03 14.21
N ALA A 605 -18.02 21.69 15.46
CA ALA A 605 -17.09 21.74 16.59
C ALA A 605 -16.00 20.64 16.62
N SER A 606 -15.90 19.81 15.58
CA SER A 606 -15.02 18.64 15.57
C SER A 606 -14.04 18.68 14.39
N ALA A 607 -12.74 18.65 14.68
CA ALA A 607 -11.69 18.64 13.66
C ALA A 607 -11.82 17.48 12.65
N PRO A 608 -12.17 16.24 13.05
CA PRO A 608 -12.44 15.17 12.10
C PRO A 608 -13.61 15.47 11.15
N LEU A 609 -14.71 16.03 11.65
CA LEU A 609 -15.86 16.40 10.81
C LEU A 609 -15.47 17.44 9.76
N ASN A 610 -14.72 18.48 10.16
CA ASN A 610 -14.27 19.51 9.23
C ASN A 610 -13.33 18.96 8.15
N ARG A 611 -12.48 17.98 8.49
CA ARG A 611 -11.62 17.30 7.53
C ARG A 611 -12.44 16.49 6.51
N TRP A 612 -13.44 15.76 6.97
CA TRP A 612 -14.31 14.99 6.06
C TRP A 612 -15.16 15.91 5.19
N ILE A 613 -15.70 16.99 5.74
CA ILE A 613 -16.43 18.01 4.96
C ILE A 613 -15.54 18.57 3.85
N ARG A 614 -14.30 18.96 4.16
CA ARG A 614 -13.34 19.45 3.16
C ARG A 614 -13.07 18.38 2.10
N GLY A 615 -12.88 17.12 2.49
CA GLY A 615 -12.67 16.00 1.57
C GLY A 615 -13.88 15.73 0.67
N VAL A 616 -15.10 15.92 1.16
CA VAL A 616 -16.35 15.82 0.38
C VAL A 616 -16.47 16.98 -0.58
N LEU A 617 -16.18 18.23 -0.13
CA LEU A 617 -16.27 19.44 -0.94
C LEU A 617 -15.18 19.55 -2.03
N MET A 618 -14.22 18.65 -2.07
CA MET A 618 -13.27 18.55 -3.18
C MET A 618 -13.89 18.02 -4.49
N TYR A 619 -15.10 17.48 -4.42
CA TYR A 619 -15.84 16.97 -5.58
C TYR A 619 -16.96 17.94 -5.92
N ASP A 620 -17.14 18.21 -7.21
CA ASP A 620 -18.29 18.97 -7.72
C ASP A 620 -19.45 18.01 -7.93
N PHE A 621 -20.51 18.14 -7.13
CA PHE A 621 -21.67 17.27 -7.19
C PHE A 621 -22.96 17.93 -6.73
N THR A 622 -24.07 17.42 -7.21
CA THR A 622 -25.40 17.78 -6.73
C THR A 622 -25.85 16.80 -5.66
N LEU A 623 -26.05 17.27 -4.42
CA LEU A 623 -26.54 16.44 -3.33
C LEU A 623 -28.07 16.30 -3.40
N VAL A 624 -28.55 15.08 -3.49
CA VAL A 624 -29.97 14.73 -3.52
C VAL A 624 -30.32 13.92 -2.27
N HIS A 625 -31.33 14.38 -1.53
CA HIS A 625 -31.91 13.60 -0.44
C HIS A 625 -32.97 12.65 -0.99
N VAL A 626 -32.76 11.35 -0.77
CA VAL A 626 -33.74 10.32 -1.13
C VAL A 626 -34.31 9.71 0.16
N PRO A 627 -35.63 9.88 0.43
CA PRO A 627 -36.24 9.33 1.63
C PRO A 627 -36.08 7.82 1.72
N GLY A 628 -35.70 7.26 2.90
CA GLY A 628 -35.37 5.85 3.11
C GLY A 628 -36.42 4.86 2.61
N LYS A 629 -37.73 5.24 2.59
CA LYS A 629 -38.80 4.42 1.99
C LYS A 629 -38.69 4.26 0.47
N LYS A 630 -38.06 5.17 -0.23
CA LYS A 630 -37.74 5.10 -1.68
C LYS A 630 -36.34 4.55 -1.95
N HIS A 631 -35.47 4.65 -0.98
CA HIS A 631 -34.15 3.96 -0.94
C HIS A 631 -34.29 2.47 -0.64
N LYS A 632 -35.29 1.79 -1.18
CA LYS A 632 -35.57 0.37 -0.92
C LYS A 632 -34.37 -0.56 -1.14
N ALA A 633 -33.37 -0.11 -1.84
CA ALA A 633 -32.14 -0.84 -2.00
C ALA A 633 -31.13 -0.64 -0.83
N PRO A 634 -30.95 0.55 -0.21
CA PRO A 634 -30.10 0.78 0.97
C PRO A 634 -30.78 0.52 2.32
N ASP A 635 -32.07 0.90 2.50
CA ASP A 635 -32.77 0.98 3.80
C ASP A 635 -33.17 -0.39 4.40
N ALA A 636 -33.32 -1.43 3.59
CA ALA A 636 -33.73 -2.77 4.09
C ALA A 636 -32.66 -3.44 4.97
N LEU A 637 -31.43 -2.92 5.00
CA LEU A 637 -30.26 -3.53 5.62
C LEU A 637 -29.72 -2.78 6.85
N SER A 638 -30.17 -1.54 7.11
CA SER A 638 -29.66 -0.71 8.21
C SER A 638 -30.31 -0.95 9.58
N ARG A 639 -31.40 -1.73 9.68
CA ARG A 639 -32.18 -1.85 10.92
C ARG A 639 -32.11 -3.22 11.58
N ARG A 640 -31.07 -3.46 12.42
CA ARG A 640 -31.12 -4.54 13.40
C ARG A 640 -30.56 -4.14 14.78
N ARG A 641 -31.26 -4.58 15.86
CA ARG A 641 -30.99 -4.24 17.25
C ARG A 641 -29.76 -4.98 17.83
N TYR A 642 -29.01 -4.28 18.69
CA TYR A 642 -27.89 -4.76 19.50
C TYR A 642 -28.26 -5.67 20.64
N THR A 643 -27.33 -6.58 21.02
CA THR A 643 -27.22 -7.17 22.35
C THR A 643 -25.78 -7.09 22.85
N LEU A 644 -25.68 -6.79 24.17
CA LEU A 644 -24.47 -6.56 24.94
C LEU A 644 -23.56 -7.80 25.01
N ALA A 645 -22.38 -7.75 24.41
CA ALA A 645 -21.18 -8.46 24.83
C ALA A 645 -19.99 -8.03 23.92
N ASP A 646 -19.45 -6.81 24.10
CA ASP A 646 -18.24 -6.39 23.40
C ASP A 646 -17.30 -5.65 24.34
N GLY A 647 -16.05 -6.12 24.42
CA GLY A 647 -14.95 -5.58 25.19
C GLY A 647 -14.33 -4.30 24.57
N PRO A 648 -13.38 -3.65 25.28
CA PRO A 648 -12.93 -2.29 24.99
C PRO A 648 -11.96 -2.20 23.78
N PRO A 649 -11.85 -1.02 23.15
CA PRO A 649 -11.17 -0.83 21.86
C PRO A 649 -9.68 -0.49 21.98
N GLU A 650 -8.91 -0.94 21.01
CA GLU A 650 -7.55 -0.47 20.74
C GLU A 650 -7.53 0.66 19.71
N SER A 651 -6.61 1.59 19.93
CA SER A 651 -6.51 2.96 19.42
C SER A 651 -6.13 3.16 17.94
N ASP A 652 -6.59 4.27 17.42
CA ASP A 652 -6.30 4.99 16.17
C ASP A 652 -4.83 4.93 15.71
N LEU A 653 -4.55 4.14 14.69
CA LEU A 653 -3.28 4.14 13.95
C LEU A 653 -3.44 4.40 12.44
N GLU A 654 -4.66 4.48 11.92
CA GLU A 654 -4.91 4.75 10.49
C GLU A 654 -5.13 6.24 10.15
N ASP A 655 -5.35 7.10 11.15
CA ASP A 655 -5.54 8.55 10.93
C ASP A 655 -4.24 9.33 10.62
N SER A 656 -3.08 8.69 10.71
CA SER A 656 -1.77 9.35 10.51
C SER A 656 -1.29 9.42 9.05
N LEU A 657 -1.94 8.72 8.14
CA LEU A 657 -1.52 8.68 6.73
C LEU A 657 -2.19 9.73 5.82
N ASP A 658 -3.25 10.38 6.29
CA ASP A 658 -3.98 11.39 5.51
C ASP A 658 -3.52 12.83 5.72
N GLU A 659 -2.55 13.10 6.59
CA GLU A 659 -2.06 14.46 6.88
C GLU A 659 -1.09 15.03 5.83
N SER A 660 -0.67 14.25 4.83
CA SER A 660 0.36 14.67 3.88
C SER A 660 -0.12 15.42 2.63
N ILE A 661 -1.42 15.71 2.51
CA ILE A 661 -1.97 16.42 1.33
C ILE A 661 -2.87 17.58 1.76
N SER A 662 -2.33 18.63 2.28
CA SER A 662 -2.92 19.97 2.14
C SER A 662 -1.98 21.05 2.63
N SER A 663 -1.30 21.67 1.70
CA SER A 663 -0.67 22.97 1.87
C SER A 663 -1.77 24.06 1.84
N PRO A 664 -1.82 24.98 2.79
CA PRO A 664 -2.77 26.08 2.73
C PRO A 664 -2.17 27.20 1.88
N GLN A 665 -2.65 27.39 0.68
CA GLN A 665 -2.44 28.62 -0.07
C GLN A 665 -3.77 29.37 -0.24
N ASP A 666 -3.75 30.59 0.32
CA ASP A 666 -4.54 31.78 -0.01
C ASP A 666 -6.06 31.71 -0.02
N PHE A 667 -6.64 32.15 1.10
CA PHE A 667 -8.00 32.68 1.10
C PHE A 667 -7.98 34.22 1.33
N PRO A 668 -8.80 34.98 0.59
CA PRO A 668 -8.86 36.44 0.76
C PRO A 668 -9.45 36.81 2.13
N LYS A 669 -8.81 37.76 2.81
CA LYS A 669 -9.30 38.37 4.02
C LYS A 669 -10.59 39.15 3.73
N ILE A 670 -11.67 38.75 4.34
CA ILE A 670 -12.89 39.58 4.42
C ILE A 670 -12.73 40.51 5.61
N GLU A 671 -12.51 41.80 5.35
CA GLU A 671 -12.48 42.84 6.36
C GLU A 671 -13.90 43.15 6.86
N GLY A 672 -14.04 43.26 8.17
CA GLY A 672 -15.11 44.02 8.80
C GLY A 672 -16.33 43.24 9.29
N LYS A 673 -16.18 42.21 10.16
CA LYS A 673 -17.17 41.92 11.19
C LYS A 673 -16.43 41.33 12.40
N GLU A 674 -16.70 41.91 13.60
CA GLU A 674 -16.22 41.34 14.85
C GLU A 674 -16.62 39.84 14.92
N PRO A 675 -15.71 38.93 15.38
CA PRO A 675 -16.03 37.52 15.49
C PRO A 675 -17.19 37.36 16.48
N VAL A 676 -18.34 36.94 15.99
CA VAL A 676 -19.47 36.55 16.85
C VAL A 676 -19.00 35.35 17.64
N ARG A 677 -18.76 35.55 18.95
CA ARG A 677 -18.52 34.44 19.87
C ARG A 677 -19.74 33.53 19.83
N VAL A 678 -19.58 32.29 19.41
CA VAL A 678 -20.64 31.30 19.46
C VAL A 678 -20.93 31.05 20.93
N GLY A 679 -21.97 31.70 21.41
CA GLY A 679 -22.45 31.59 22.80
C GLY A 679 -22.98 30.19 23.09
N ALA A 680 -23.12 29.93 24.37
CA ALA A 680 -23.62 28.69 24.93
C ALA A 680 -24.85 28.15 24.20
N ILE A 681 -24.68 27.08 23.48
CA ILE A 681 -25.64 26.53 22.51
C ILE A 681 -26.89 26.02 23.24
N HIS A 682 -28.06 26.46 22.81
CA HIS A 682 -29.36 26.01 23.26
C HIS A 682 -29.54 24.53 22.95
N ARG A 683 -29.53 23.67 23.97
CA ARG A 683 -30.03 22.30 23.88
C ARG A 683 -31.55 22.33 24.13
N ARG A 684 -32.32 22.61 23.09
CA ARG A 684 -33.77 22.80 23.19
C ARG A 684 -34.49 21.72 24.02
N ASP A 685 -34.12 20.45 23.86
CA ASP A 685 -34.79 19.33 24.54
C ASP A 685 -34.47 19.26 26.04
N LYS A 686 -33.23 19.46 26.46
CA LYS A 686 -32.82 19.40 27.88
C LYS A 686 -33.15 20.65 28.65
N ASP A 687 -33.13 21.80 27.99
CA ASP A 687 -33.57 23.04 28.61
C ASP A 687 -35.11 23.07 28.75
N GLN A 688 -35.80 22.40 27.86
CA GLN A 688 -37.24 22.19 27.99
C GLN A 688 -37.55 21.26 29.19
N GLU A 689 -36.83 20.19 29.41
CA GLU A 689 -36.97 19.31 30.58
C GLU A 689 -36.78 20.08 31.89
N ILE A 690 -35.81 21.00 31.96
CA ILE A 690 -35.66 21.86 33.13
C ILE A 690 -36.81 22.86 33.30
N ARG A 691 -37.34 23.45 32.24
CA ARG A 691 -38.51 24.30 32.31
C ARG A 691 -39.75 23.53 32.75
N ASP A 692 -39.88 22.29 32.33
CA ASP A 692 -40.99 21.40 32.75
C ASP A 692 -40.86 21.00 34.21
N ILE A 693 -39.63 20.78 34.73
CA ILE A 693 -39.36 20.57 36.15
C ILE A 693 -39.75 21.81 36.94
N MET A 694 -39.42 23.02 36.50
CA MET A 694 -39.78 24.26 37.18
C MET A 694 -41.30 24.45 37.21
N ARG A 695 -42.00 24.23 36.07
CA ARG A 695 -43.46 24.27 36.00
C ARG A 695 -44.10 23.25 36.92
N PHE A 696 -43.60 22.01 36.94
CA PHE A 696 -44.07 20.97 37.82
C PHE A 696 -43.94 21.32 39.29
N LEU A 697 -42.80 21.87 39.70
CA LEU A 697 -42.56 22.27 41.10
C LEU A 697 -43.46 23.45 41.56
N VAL A 698 -44.00 24.23 40.64
CA VAL A 698 -44.99 25.30 40.92
C VAL A 698 -46.39 24.78 40.87
N SER A 699 -46.76 23.94 39.90
CA SER A 699 -48.14 23.54 39.61
C SER A 699 -48.50 22.15 40.14
N PHE A 700 -47.50 21.33 40.49
CA PHE A 700 -47.62 19.93 40.87
C PHE A 700 -48.29 19.05 39.77
N LYS A 701 -48.41 19.58 38.54
CA LYS A 701 -48.95 18.84 37.37
C LYS A 701 -47.81 18.36 36.50
N PRO A 702 -47.55 17.04 36.37
CA PRO A 702 -46.51 16.56 35.51
C PRO A 702 -46.85 16.83 34.03
N PRO A 703 -45.83 16.95 33.11
CA PRO A 703 -46.09 17.09 31.68
C PRO A 703 -46.80 15.85 31.16
N ALA A 704 -47.60 16.00 30.11
CA ALA A 704 -48.30 14.90 29.45
C ALA A 704 -47.28 13.97 28.79
N THR A 705 -47.01 12.85 29.45
CA THR A 705 -46.13 11.79 28.96
C THR A 705 -46.92 10.53 28.68
N THR A 706 -46.62 9.86 27.61
CA THR A 706 -47.32 8.64 27.14
C THR A 706 -46.86 7.36 27.84
N SER A 707 -45.74 7.41 28.58
CA SER A 707 -45.09 6.24 29.19
C SER A 707 -44.96 6.38 30.72
N SER A 708 -45.40 5.37 31.48
CA SER A 708 -45.21 5.26 32.93
C SER A 708 -43.73 5.36 33.34
N ARG A 709 -42.82 4.85 32.53
CA ARG A 709 -41.36 4.86 32.76
C ARG A 709 -40.76 6.26 32.61
N GLU A 710 -41.24 7.06 31.65
CA GLU A 710 -40.81 8.45 31.46
C GLU A 710 -41.33 9.34 32.60
N ARG A 711 -42.55 9.12 33.04
CA ARG A 711 -43.11 9.81 34.17
C ARG A 711 -42.31 9.55 35.46
N GLN A 712 -41.95 8.31 35.73
CA GLN A 712 -41.14 7.92 36.88
C GLN A 712 -39.75 8.53 36.85
N ARG A 713 -39.11 8.57 35.65
CA ARG A 713 -37.81 9.25 35.41
C ARG A 713 -37.92 10.76 35.64
N PHE A 714 -38.96 11.40 35.13
CA PHE A 714 -39.23 12.81 35.32
C PHE A 714 -39.41 13.18 36.81
N LEU A 715 -40.21 12.45 37.55
CA LEU A 715 -40.43 12.66 39.00
C LEU A 715 -39.13 12.46 39.80
N GLY A 716 -38.31 11.47 39.42
CA GLY A 716 -36.98 11.27 40.03
C GLY A 716 -36.00 12.40 39.73
N LEU A 717 -36.10 13.06 38.60
CA LEU A 717 -35.32 14.27 38.29
C LEU A 717 -35.88 15.47 39.02
N ALA A 718 -37.21 15.67 39.09
CA ALA A 718 -37.84 16.77 39.78
C ALA A 718 -37.53 16.73 41.26
N ALA A 719 -37.49 15.57 41.92
CA ALA A 719 -37.13 15.40 43.33
C ALA A 719 -35.72 15.93 43.70
N ARG A 720 -34.86 16.04 42.71
CA ARG A 720 -33.49 16.63 42.90
C ARG A 720 -33.44 18.15 42.79
N HIS A 721 -34.59 18.78 42.56
CA HIS A 721 -34.71 20.22 42.39
C HIS A 721 -35.70 20.82 43.39
N TYR A 722 -35.59 22.10 43.69
CA TYR A 722 -36.53 22.86 44.47
C TYR A 722 -36.50 24.35 44.09
N ILE A 723 -37.57 25.05 44.43
CA ILE A 723 -37.69 26.49 44.17
C ILE A 723 -37.48 27.23 45.50
N LYS A 724 -36.58 28.25 45.49
CA LYS A 724 -36.38 29.20 46.56
C LYS A 724 -36.39 30.60 45.99
N GLU A 725 -37.21 31.51 46.53
CA GLU A 725 -37.32 32.88 46.05
C GLU A 725 -37.56 33.00 44.55
N GLY A 726 -38.40 32.15 43.98
CA GLY A 726 -38.68 32.12 42.53
C GLY A 726 -37.57 31.59 41.63
N GLN A 727 -36.47 31.16 42.19
CA GLN A 727 -35.33 30.60 41.48
C GLN A 727 -35.25 29.10 41.67
N LEU A 728 -34.86 28.39 40.60
CA LEU A 728 -34.71 26.92 40.64
C LEU A 728 -33.28 26.55 41.11
N TYR A 729 -33.21 25.66 42.08
CA TYR A 729 -31.98 25.08 42.61
C TYR A 729 -31.98 23.57 42.47
N ARG A 730 -30.76 23.05 42.29
CA ARG A 730 -30.50 21.60 42.26
C ARG A 730 -29.78 21.18 43.52
N ARG A 731 -30.28 20.15 44.20
CA ARG A 731 -29.64 19.55 45.37
C ARG A 731 -28.35 18.83 44.97
N HIS A 732 -27.23 19.18 45.62
CA HIS A 732 -25.97 18.54 45.40
C HIS A 732 -25.56 17.67 46.59
N PRO A 733 -25.01 16.44 46.37
CA PRO A 733 -24.62 15.52 47.45
C PRO A 733 -23.68 16.10 48.50
N SER A 734 -22.91 17.11 48.13
CA SER A 734 -21.98 17.79 49.05
C SER A 734 -22.63 18.84 49.97
N GLY A 735 -23.98 18.94 49.96
CA GLY A 735 -24.73 19.92 50.78
C GLY A 735 -24.63 21.39 50.29
N ARG A 736 -23.96 21.64 49.15
CA ARG A 736 -23.94 22.98 48.54
C ARG A 736 -24.80 22.96 47.28
N ASP A 737 -26.02 23.46 47.40
CA ASP A 737 -26.98 23.45 46.31
C ASP A 737 -26.60 24.38 45.18
N GLN A 738 -26.88 23.98 43.94
CA GLN A 738 -26.46 24.70 42.76
C GLN A 738 -27.64 25.47 42.17
N LYS A 739 -27.45 26.77 41.85
CA LYS A 739 -28.46 27.56 41.15
C LYS A 739 -28.59 27.06 39.72
N VAL A 740 -29.80 26.74 39.25
CA VAL A 740 -30.03 26.30 37.88
C VAL A 740 -30.17 27.48 36.93
N VAL A 741 -29.32 27.51 35.88
CA VAL A 741 -29.27 28.58 34.89
C VAL A 741 -29.95 28.13 33.64
N ILE A 742 -31.10 28.73 33.30
CA ILE A 742 -31.92 28.34 32.14
C ILE A 742 -31.61 29.23 30.94
N SER A 743 -31.36 30.52 31.18
CA SER A 743 -31.13 31.50 30.13
C SER A 743 -29.74 31.35 29.48
N GLY A 744 -29.67 31.29 28.16
CA GLY A 744 -28.41 31.24 27.39
C GLY A 744 -27.53 32.50 27.63
N LYS A 745 -28.16 33.68 27.74
CA LYS A 745 -27.49 34.93 28.05
C LYS A 745 -26.81 34.92 29.43
N ASP A 746 -27.48 34.35 30.44
CA ASP A 746 -26.91 34.24 31.78
C ASP A 746 -25.77 33.22 31.83
N ARG A 747 -25.84 32.13 31.05
CA ARG A 747 -24.72 31.17 30.91
C ARG A 747 -23.50 31.84 30.28
N GLU A 748 -23.71 32.62 29.23
CA GLU A 748 -22.66 33.36 28.54
C GLU A 748 -22.02 34.39 29.50
N ARG A 749 -22.83 35.15 30.21
CA ARG A 749 -22.33 36.09 31.22
C ARG A 749 -21.47 35.39 32.30
N ILE A 750 -21.92 34.26 32.81
CA ILE A 750 -21.20 33.49 33.81
C ILE A 750 -19.86 32.97 33.27
N LEU A 751 -19.87 32.50 32.00
CA LEU A 751 -18.66 32.04 31.32
C LEU A 751 -17.66 33.20 31.13
N THR A 752 -18.16 34.37 30.69
CA THR A 752 -17.36 35.57 30.53
C THR A 752 -16.75 36.05 31.86
N GLU A 753 -17.54 36.12 32.91
CA GLU A 753 -17.05 36.53 34.24
C GLU A 753 -16.00 35.55 34.79
N LEU A 754 -16.23 34.24 34.63
CA LEU A 754 -15.37 33.21 35.22
C LEU A 754 -14.23 32.74 34.30
N HIS A 755 -14.16 33.21 33.07
CA HIS A 755 -13.03 33.00 32.17
C HIS A 755 -12.30 34.30 31.87
N ASP A 756 -12.96 35.28 31.26
CA ASP A 756 -12.35 36.51 30.79
C ASP A 756 -12.07 37.44 32.00
N GLY A 757 -13.04 37.52 32.91
CA GLY A 757 -12.95 38.42 34.12
C GLY A 757 -11.90 37.99 35.15
N ILE A 758 -11.50 36.70 35.19
CA ILE A 758 -10.46 36.20 36.11
C ILE A 758 -9.14 35.84 35.43
N GLY A 759 -8.88 36.42 34.26
CA GLY A 759 -7.58 36.35 33.57
C GLY A 759 -7.40 35.06 32.77
N HIS A 760 -8.41 34.68 32.00
CA HIS A 760 -8.38 33.58 31.00
C HIS A 760 -7.90 32.23 31.55
N ARG A 761 -8.48 31.77 32.65
CA ARG A 761 -8.14 30.50 33.29
C ARG A 761 -8.53 29.30 32.41
N GLY A 762 -7.79 28.20 32.52
CA GLY A 762 -8.00 26.99 31.77
C GLY A 762 -9.30 26.23 32.09
N GLU A 763 -9.70 25.30 31.23
CA GLU A 763 -10.98 24.53 31.24
C GLU A 763 -11.31 23.95 32.63
N TRP A 764 -10.33 23.35 33.29
CA TRP A 764 -10.58 22.74 34.60
C TRP A 764 -10.93 23.78 35.67
N ALA A 765 -10.20 24.89 35.77
CA ALA A 765 -10.41 25.93 36.77
C ALA A 765 -11.77 26.62 36.59
N VAL A 766 -12.16 26.96 35.37
CA VAL A 766 -13.45 27.58 35.05
C VAL A 766 -14.59 26.60 35.31
N TRP A 767 -14.46 25.36 34.90
CA TRP A 767 -15.46 24.33 35.13
C TRP A 767 -15.70 24.10 36.64
N GLU A 768 -14.62 24.01 37.44
CA GLU A 768 -14.73 23.80 38.87
C GLU A 768 -15.39 25.02 39.57
N ALA A 769 -15.01 26.24 39.15
CA ALA A 769 -15.60 27.49 39.66
C ALA A 769 -17.13 27.57 39.36
N ILE A 770 -17.56 27.10 38.23
CA ILE A 770 -18.98 27.04 37.85
C ILE A 770 -19.69 25.90 38.58
N ARG A 771 -19.12 24.71 38.61
CA ARG A 771 -19.73 23.49 39.17
C ARG A 771 -20.13 23.62 40.65
N ILE A 772 -19.40 24.38 41.44
CA ILE A 772 -19.73 24.59 42.86
C ILE A 772 -20.83 25.63 43.09
N ARG A 773 -21.30 26.37 42.07
CA ARG A 773 -22.27 27.46 42.18
C ARG A 773 -23.51 27.28 41.33
N PHE A 774 -23.29 26.83 40.12
CA PHE A 774 -24.31 26.79 39.05
C PHE A 774 -24.51 25.41 38.44
N TYR A 775 -25.67 25.19 37.90
CA TYR A 775 -25.96 23.97 37.13
C TYR A 775 -26.77 24.29 35.87
N TRP A 776 -26.38 23.70 34.76
CA TRP A 776 -27.18 23.49 33.56
C TRP A 776 -26.72 22.25 32.80
N PRO A 777 -27.58 21.63 31.98
CA PRO A 777 -27.18 20.44 31.22
C PRO A 777 -26.03 20.72 30.26
N GLY A 778 -24.93 19.95 30.34
CA GLY A 778 -23.78 20.06 29.44
C GLY A 778 -22.77 21.16 29.81
N ILE A 779 -22.78 21.66 30.99
CA ILE A 779 -21.89 22.70 31.53
C ILE A 779 -20.41 22.49 31.17
N ARG A 780 -19.91 21.25 31.27
CA ARG A 780 -18.48 20.96 30.98
C ARG A 780 -18.15 21.20 29.53
N ARG A 781 -19.05 20.83 28.63
CA ARG A 781 -18.88 21.04 27.17
C ARG A 781 -18.94 22.54 26.85
N ASP A 782 -19.88 23.28 27.45
CA ASP A 782 -20.06 24.69 27.18
C ASP A 782 -18.80 25.47 27.64
N VAL A 783 -18.23 25.10 28.81
CA VAL A 783 -16.94 25.64 29.28
C VAL A 783 -15.80 25.35 28.31
N THR A 784 -15.70 24.11 27.83
CA THR A 784 -14.66 23.71 26.84
C THR A 784 -14.82 24.49 25.53
N GLU A 785 -16.04 24.57 25.01
CA GLU A 785 -16.32 25.30 23.75
C GLU A 785 -16.06 26.78 23.89
N TYR A 786 -16.46 27.41 25.01
CA TYR A 786 -16.23 28.82 25.31
C TYR A 786 -14.74 29.18 25.36
N ILE A 787 -13.94 28.38 26.10
CA ILE A 787 -12.50 28.64 26.24
C ILE A 787 -11.75 28.39 24.94
N ARG A 788 -12.16 27.38 24.15
CA ARG A 788 -11.58 27.11 22.84
C ARG A 788 -11.90 28.18 21.81
N SER A 789 -13.05 28.83 21.93
CA SER A 789 -13.44 29.96 21.06
C SER A 789 -12.87 31.32 21.51
N CYS A 790 -12.26 31.39 22.69
CA CYS A 790 -11.67 32.64 23.21
C CYS A 790 -10.45 33.05 22.37
N HIS A 791 -10.55 34.19 21.68
CA HIS A 791 -9.50 34.71 20.80
C HIS A 791 -8.16 34.92 21.54
N THR A 792 -8.20 35.51 22.75
CA THR A 792 -7.01 35.75 23.58
C THR A 792 -6.32 34.44 23.95
N CYS A 793 -7.08 33.39 24.28
CA CYS A 793 -6.55 32.07 24.57
C CYS A 793 -5.97 31.39 23.35
N GLN A 794 -6.60 31.55 22.17
CA GLN A 794 -6.11 31.00 20.91
C GLN A 794 -4.78 31.62 20.49
N LEU A 795 -4.66 32.96 20.60
CA LEU A 795 -3.42 33.68 20.27
C LEU A 795 -2.23 33.27 21.16
N ARG A 796 -2.49 32.86 22.41
CA ARG A 796 -1.47 32.41 23.37
C ARG A 796 -1.43 30.90 23.58
N SER A 797 -2.15 30.14 22.75
CA SER A 797 -2.16 28.70 22.84
C SER A 797 -0.78 28.12 22.52
N THR A 798 -0.21 27.39 23.47
CA THR A 798 1.03 26.64 23.29
C THR A 798 0.81 25.30 22.54
N LYS A 799 -0.40 25.00 22.14
CA LYS A 799 -0.68 23.82 21.30
C LYS A 799 -0.11 24.06 19.91
N LYS A 800 1.05 23.46 19.66
CA LYS A 800 1.71 23.46 18.35
C LYS A 800 0.84 22.71 17.36
N MET A 801 0.70 23.26 16.15
CA MET A 801 0.15 22.51 15.04
C MET A 801 1.07 21.30 14.79
N HIS A 802 0.51 20.13 14.68
CA HIS A 802 1.26 18.92 14.33
C HIS A 802 1.56 18.98 12.83
N ILE A 803 2.76 19.49 12.49
CA ILE A 803 3.29 19.41 11.15
C ILE A 803 3.92 18.02 11.04
N PRO A 804 3.53 17.17 10.07
CA PRO A 804 4.16 15.86 9.92
C PRO A 804 5.66 16.05 9.70
N VAL A 805 6.44 15.41 10.56
CA VAL A 805 7.90 15.45 10.47
C VAL A 805 8.30 14.58 9.27
N ASN A 806 8.89 15.20 8.26
CA ASN A 806 9.59 14.47 7.23
C ASN A 806 10.82 13.82 7.88
N VAL A 807 10.78 12.51 8.11
CA VAL A 807 11.87 11.79 8.75
C VAL A 807 13.05 11.78 7.78
N SER A 808 14.06 12.56 8.10
CA SER A 808 15.33 12.56 7.40
C SER A 808 16.00 11.19 7.62
N GLN A 809 16.41 10.53 6.55
CA GLN A 809 17.22 9.33 6.66
C GLN A 809 18.70 9.75 6.68
N PRO A 810 19.46 9.46 7.75
CA PRO A 810 20.87 9.77 7.79
C PRO A 810 21.63 8.92 6.77
N VAL A 811 22.50 9.56 5.99
CA VAL A 811 23.22 8.91 4.88
C VAL A 811 24.56 8.35 5.37
N ALA A 812 25.27 9.10 6.24
CA ALA A 812 26.56 8.73 6.78
C ALA A 812 26.85 9.51 8.07
N LEU A 813 27.87 9.10 8.83
CA LEU A 813 28.35 9.81 10.02
C LEU A 813 28.78 11.23 9.66
N PHE A 814 28.32 12.21 10.43
CA PHE A 814 28.56 13.63 10.20
C PHE A 814 28.23 14.17 8.81
N TYR A 815 27.45 13.44 8.01
CA TYR A 815 26.93 13.98 6.76
C TYR A 815 25.89 15.08 7.03
N LYS A 816 25.03 14.86 8.02
CA LYS A 816 24.02 15.82 8.49
C LYS A 816 24.16 16.05 9.98
N ALA A 817 24.25 17.30 10.39
CA ALA A 817 24.37 17.70 11.77
C ALA A 817 23.38 18.83 12.12
N TYR A 818 23.01 18.90 13.37
CA TYR A 818 22.13 19.95 13.93
C TYR A 818 22.95 20.83 14.87
N LEU A 819 22.93 22.14 14.67
CA LEU A 819 23.60 23.13 15.50
C LEU A 819 22.60 24.07 16.11
N ASP A 820 22.75 24.30 17.42
CA ASP A 820 21.90 25.21 18.20
C ASP A 820 22.69 25.90 19.32
N VAL A 821 22.19 27.05 19.77
CA VAL A 821 22.84 27.89 20.77
C VAL A 821 21.91 28.12 21.97
N MET A 822 22.39 27.84 23.14
CA MET A 822 21.63 27.92 24.38
C MET A 822 22.23 28.99 25.32
N LYS A 823 21.39 29.92 25.82
CA LYS A 823 21.77 30.89 26.80
C LYS A 823 21.87 30.25 28.20
N MET A 824 22.95 30.53 28.90
CA MET A 824 23.24 30.04 30.25
C MET A 824 23.42 31.21 31.21
N PRO A 825 23.28 31.01 32.53
CA PRO A 825 23.72 32.00 33.55
C PRO A 825 25.20 32.35 33.36
N GLU A 826 25.56 33.60 33.58
CA GLU A 826 26.94 34.03 33.46
C GLU A 826 27.82 33.34 34.49
N ALA A 827 28.89 32.70 34.04
CA ALA A 827 29.86 32.02 34.87
C ALA A 827 31.23 31.98 34.19
N GLN A 828 32.29 32.30 34.87
CA GLN A 828 33.68 32.27 34.37
C GLN A 828 33.82 33.04 33.01
N GLY A 829 33.11 34.16 32.87
CA GLY A 829 33.10 34.96 31.63
C GLY A 829 32.41 34.28 30.44
N LYS A 830 31.60 33.25 30.68
CA LYS A 830 30.82 32.51 29.68
C LYS A 830 29.35 32.59 30.04
N ASN A 831 28.49 32.75 29.00
CA ASN A 831 27.04 32.82 29.18
C ASN A 831 26.25 32.14 28.06
N TRP A 832 26.94 31.37 27.17
CA TRP A 832 26.32 30.61 26.11
C TRP A 832 26.96 29.24 25.97
N ILE A 833 26.15 28.24 25.50
CA ILE A 833 26.62 26.96 25.03
C ILE A 833 26.23 26.85 23.58
N VAL A 834 27.18 26.58 22.70
CA VAL A 834 26.90 26.06 21.35
C VAL A 834 27.01 24.54 21.40
N ALA A 835 26.05 23.86 20.87
CA ALA A 835 26.07 22.40 20.69
C ALA A 835 25.77 22.01 19.26
N CYS A 836 26.48 20.99 18.76
CA CYS A 836 26.28 20.37 17.47
C CYS A 836 26.10 18.87 17.69
N ARG A 837 25.13 18.27 16.99
CA ARG A 837 24.81 16.85 17.13
C ARG A 837 24.71 16.19 15.77
N ASP A 838 25.40 15.08 15.58
CA ASP A 838 25.28 14.25 14.39
C ASP A 838 23.90 13.57 14.30
N ASP A 839 23.31 13.55 13.12
CA ASP A 839 21.98 12.96 12.89
C ASP A 839 21.99 11.43 13.06
N MET A 840 23.03 10.77 12.60
CA MET A 840 23.13 9.31 12.58
C MET A 840 23.49 8.72 13.96
N SER A 841 24.65 9.10 14.51
CA SER A 841 25.10 8.58 15.81
C SER A 841 24.50 9.30 16.99
N GLY A 842 24.02 10.53 16.78
CA GLY A 842 23.61 11.44 17.83
C GLY A 842 24.74 11.93 18.71
N ASN A 843 26.02 11.81 18.27
CA ASN A 843 27.19 12.25 19.03
C ASN A 843 27.14 13.77 19.25
N PRO A 844 27.23 14.24 20.51
CA PRO A 844 27.23 15.66 20.83
C PRO A 844 28.64 16.25 20.84
N GLU A 845 28.81 17.37 20.17
CA GLU A 845 29.94 18.29 20.36
C GLU A 845 29.43 19.61 20.92
N GLY A 846 30.19 20.26 21.81
CA GLY A 846 29.76 21.49 22.38
C GLY A 846 30.89 22.31 23.00
N ARG A 847 30.65 23.63 23.14
CA ARG A 847 31.61 24.59 23.71
C ARG A 847 30.89 25.70 24.49
N ALA A 848 31.48 26.13 25.59
CA ALA A 848 31.05 27.33 26.34
C ALA A 848 31.59 28.59 25.64
N LEU A 849 30.70 29.54 25.34
CA LEU A 849 31.03 30.80 24.66
C LEU A 849 30.79 32.00 25.56
N ALA A 850 31.65 33.01 25.40
CA ALA A 850 31.47 34.30 26.08
C ALA A 850 30.42 35.17 25.37
N LYS A 851 30.32 35.07 24.06
CA LYS A 851 29.38 35.83 23.21
C LYS A 851 28.80 34.92 22.13
N ASP A 852 27.54 35.06 21.89
CA ASP A 852 26.86 34.47 20.73
C ASP A 852 27.07 35.38 19.53
N ASN A 853 28.10 35.11 18.75
CA ASN A 853 28.39 35.81 17.49
C ASN A 853 28.92 34.87 16.40
N SER A 854 28.84 35.34 15.16
CA SER A 854 29.13 34.51 13.97
C SER A 854 30.57 34.00 13.93
N ARG A 855 31.55 34.73 14.47
CA ARG A 855 32.98 34.35 14.54
C ARG A 855 33.19 33.18 15.51
N ALA A 856 32.58 33.24 16.69
CA ALA A 856 32.68 32.16 17.68
C ALA A 856 32.04 30.88 17.24
N LEU A 857 30.89 30.96 16.53
CA LEU A 857 30.20 29.81 15.96
C LEU A 857 30.98 29.22 14.80
N ALA A 858 31.56 30.04 13.91
CA ALA A 858 32.42 29.57 12.84
C ALA A 858 33.69 28.86 13.38
N SER A 859 34.35 29.44 14.39
CA SER A 859 35.51 28.78 15.03
C SER A 859 35.14 27.43 15.64
N PHE A 860 33.96 27.35 16.32
CA PHE A 860 33.48 26.10 16.89
C PHE A 860 33.28 25.02 15.82
N VAL A 861 32.61 25.35 14.69
CA VAL A 861 32.37 24.37 13.61
C VAL A 861 33.68 23.92 12.97
N ILE A 862 34.65 24.82 12.74
CA ILE A 862 35.96 24.46 12.18
C ILE A 862 36.70 23.51 13.14
N GLU A 863 36.86 23.92 14.39
CA GLU A 863 37.76 23.24 15.32
C GLU A 863 37.19 21.98 15.91
N GLN A 864 35.85 21.95 16.20
CA GLN A 864 35.25 20.81 16.88
C GLN A 864 34.55 19.82 15.92
N ILE A 865 34.19 20.25 14.73
CA ILE A 865 33.51 19.39 13.76
C ILE A 865 34.43 19.11 12.56
N ILE A 866 34.76 20.11 11.75
CA ILE A 866 35.48 19.89 10.47
C ILE A 866 36.86 19.27 10.70
N PHE A 867 37.63 19.75 11.66
CA PHE A 867 38.96 19.22 11.93
C PHE A 867 38.96 17.85 12.59
N ARG A 868 37.84 17.41 13.13
CA ARG A 868 37.71 16.10 13.80
C ARG A 868 37.09 15.04 12.89
N TYR A 869 36.05 15.43 12.15
CA TYR A 869 35.18 14.48 11.44
C TYR A 869 35.15 14.69 9.92
N GLY A 870 35.82 15.74 9.43
CA GLY A 870 35.71 16.17 8.05
C GLY A 870 34.56 17.15 7.80
N THR A 871 34.39 17.55 6.55
CA THR A 871 33.30 18.46 6.18
C THR A 871 31.96 17.69 6.16
N MET A 872 30.89 18.36 6.52
CA MET A 872 29.53 17.80 6.49
C MET A 872 28.79 18.22 5.22
N GLY A 873 27.86 17.40 4.74
CA GLY A 873 27.01 17.72 3.61
C GLY A 873 25.89 18.70 3.97
N GLU A 874 25.25 18.50 5.14
CA GLU A 874 24.11 19.28 5.59
C GLU A 874 24.28 19.78 7.05
N LEU A 875 23.95 21.06 7.28
CA LEU A 875 23.92 21.65 8.61
C LEU A 875 22.58 22.32 8.88
N VAL A 876 21.83 21.75 9.83
CA VAL A 876 20.51 22.26 10.24
C VAL A 876 20.70 23.29 11.37
N THR A 877 20.17 24.49 11.20
CA THR A 877 20.28 25.58 12.17
C THR A 877 18.98 26.36 12.26
N ASP A 878 18.80 27.09 13.33
CA ASP A 878 17.78 28.13 13.43
C ASP A 878 18.13 29.35 12.54
N ASN A 879 17.31 30.41 12.62
CA ASN A 879 17.51 31.68 11.90
C ASN A 879 18.13 32.78 12.80
N GLY A 880 18.86 32.43 13.82
CA GLY A 880 19.46 33.40 14.76
C GLY A 880 20.42 34.38 14.03
N ALA A 881 20.47 35.61 14.49
CA ALA A 881 21.33 36.68 13.92
C ALA A 881 22.82 36.32 13.97
N SER A 882 23.25 35.56 14.97
CA SER A 882 24.61 35.04 15.14
C SER A 882 25.07 34.06 14.06
N LEU A 883 24.13 33.46 13.31
CA LEU A 883 24.39 32.55 12.22
C LEU A 883 24.53 33.25 10.85
N GLY A 884 24.75 34.56 10.83
CA GLY A 884 25.08 35.37 9.65
C GLY A 884 26.59 35.55 9.43
N GLY A 885 27.00 36.54 8.65
CA GLY A 885 28.36 37.04 8.54
C GLY A 885 29.43 35.94 8.27
N GLU A 886 30.43 35.81 9.17
CA GLU A 886 31.55 34.86 9.05
C GLU A 886 31.07 33.40 9.05
N PHE A 887 30.01 33.09 9.81
CA PHE A 887 29.44 31.73 9.79
C PHE A 887 28.89 31.37 8.40
N THR A 888 28.21 32.28 7.74
CA THR A 888 27.72 32.04 6.36
C THR A 888 28.87 31.90 5.37
N ARG A 889 29.96 32.71 5.54
CA ARG A 889 31.15 32.56 4.70
C ARG A 889 31.81 31.18 4.86
N LEU A 890 31.86 30.66 6.10
CA LEU A 890 32.37 29.33 6.41
C LEU A 890 31.58 28.25 5.69
N VAL A 891 30.24 28.26 5.86
CA VAL A 891 29.33 27.28 5.27
C VAL A 891 29.50 27.25 3.75
N ASN A 892 29.59 28.43 3.11
CA ASN A 892 29.82 28.53 1.65
C ASN A 892 31.22 28.06 1.25
N LYS A 893 32.25 28.38 2.04
CA LYS A 893 33.67 27.98 1.76
C LYS A 893 33.83 26.46 1.74
N TYR A 894 33.16 25.74 2.61
CA TYR A 894 33.24 24.30 2.74
C TYR A 894 32.10 23.57 1.99
N ASN A 895 31.31 24.31 1.19
CA ASN A 895 30.17 23.79 0.42
C ASN A 895 29.17 22.99 1.24
N ILE A 896 28.88 23.46 2.46
CA ILE A 896 27.94 22.83 3.38
C ILE A 896 26.52 23.34 3.06
N HIS A 897 25.59 22.43 2.77
CA HIS A 897 24.19 22.81 2.57
C HIS A 897 23.52 23.19 3.90
N ARG A 898 23.22 24.49 4.09
CA ARG A 898 22.59 24.97 5.30
C ARG A 898 21.07 24.91 5.21
N ILE A 899 20.44 24.13 6.06
CA ILE A 899 18.98 24.03 6.22
C ILE A 899 18.55 24.95 7.35
N LYS A 900 17.81 26.01 7.01
CA LYS A 900 17.30 26.98 7.99
C LYS A 900 15.90 26.58 8.46
N ILE A 901 15.71 26.41 9.75
CA ILE A 901 14.43 26.09 10.35
C ILE A 901 13.62 27.37 10.57
N SER A 902 12.32 27.35 10.23
CA SER A 902 11.45 28.50 10.48
C SER A 902 11.19 28.70 11.99
N PRO A 903 10.98 29.94 12.47
CA PRO A 903 10.86 30.27 13.92
C PRO A 903 9.72 29.54 14.64
N TYR A 904 8.75 28.97 13.90
CA TYR A 904 7.58 28.26 14.45
C TYR A 904 7.64 26.74 14.32
N ASN A 905 8.72 26.18 13.76
CA ASN A 905 8.90 24.74 13.55
C ASN A 905 10.04 24.18 14.45
N SER A 906 9.93 24.37 15.76
CA SER A 906 10.90 23.85 16.73
C SER A 906 11.00 22.31 16.71
N GLN A 907 10.00 21.59 16.20
CA GLN A 907 10.04 20.12 16.09
C GLN A 907 11.10 19.64 15.09
N ALA A 908 11.41 20.41 14.06
CA ALA A 908 12.48 20.09 13.11
C ALA A 908 13.89 20.15 13.76
N ASN A 909 14.06 20.88 14.88
CA ASN A 909 15.30 20.92 15.68
C ASN A 909 15.20 20.03 16.96
N GLY A 910 14.17 19.22 17.08
CA GLY A 910 13.87 18.44 18.27
C GLY A 910 14.97 17.45 18.68
N VAL A 911 15.88 17.10 17.78
CA VAL A 911 17.06 16.26 18.07
C VAL A 911 18.03 17.02 18.98
N VAL A 912 18.30 18.30 18.69
CA VAL A 912 19.21 19.12 19.49
C VAL A 912 18.52 19.73 20.71
N GLU A 913 17.29 20.20 20.58
CA GLU A 913 16.53 20.78 21.72
C GLU A 913 16.35 19.77 22.86
N ARG A 914 16.06 18.49 22.55
CA ARG A 914 16.03 17.40 23.53
C ARG A 914 17.43 17.13 24.10
N GLY A 915 18.47 17.22 23.27
CA GLY A 915 19.86 17.11 23.70
C GLY A 915 20.28 18.23 24.64
N HIS A 916 19.86 19.48 24.36
CA HIS A 916 20.10 20.62 25.27
C HIS A 916 19.47 20.43 26.63
N PHE A 917 18.23 19.90 26.68
CA PHE A 917 17.61 19.56 27.97
C PHE A 917 18.46 18.57 28.77
N THR A 918 18.92 17.50 28.12
CA THR A 918 19.76 16.46 28.75
C THR A 918 21.07 17.03 29.27
N ILE A 919 21.75 17.84 28.44
CA ILE A 919 23.04 18.49 28.83
C ILE A 919 22.81 19.45 30.00
N ARG A 920 21.75 20.27 29.94
CA ARG A 920 21.42 21.22 31.01
C ARG A 920 21.10 20.52 32.33
N GLU A 921 20.28 19.45 32.29
CA GLU A 921 19.96 18.65 33.47
C GLU A 921 21.18 17.98 34.10
N ALA A 922 22.08 17.47 33.23
CA ALA A 922 23.35 16.90 33.68
C ALA A 922 24.21 17.99 34.38
N LEU A 923 24.34 19.16 33.77
CA LEU A 923 25.09 20.28 34.36
C LEU A 923 24.50 20.75 35.68
N VAL A 924 23.16 20.88 35.77
CA VAL A 924 22.50 21.27 37.05
C VAL A 924 22.84 20.29 38.16
N LYS A 925 22.80 19.00 37.90
CA LYS A 925 23.14 17.97 38.87
C LYS A 925 24.63 17.97 39.20
N MET A 926 25.51 18.13 38.20
CA MET A 926 26.96 18.15 38.43
C MET A 926 27.48 19.41 39.13
N CYS A 927 26.76 20.52 39.00
CA CYS A 927 27.11 21.80 39.69
C CYS A 927 26.82 21.77 41.19
N GLU A 928 26.01 20.84 41.70
CA GLU A 928 25.72 20.68 43.13
C GLU A 928 25.34 22.02 43.81
N GLY A 929 24.49 22.81 43.12
CA GLY A 929 24.07 24.14 43.59
C GLY A 929 25.04 25.29 43.28
N ASN A 930 26.27 25.03 42.86
CA ASN A 930 27.23 26.06 42.48
C ASN A 930 27.25 26.29 40.97
N ILE A 931 26.36 27.15 40.50
CA ILE A 931 26.16 27.47 39.08
C ILE A 931 27.44 27.98 38.39
N SER A 932 28.38 28.58 39.14
CA SER A 932 29.62 29.13 38.54
C SER A 932 30.52 28.07 37.94
N LYS A 933 30.31 26.78 38.22
CA LYS A 933 31.12 25.67 37.73
C LYS A 933 30.69 25.14 36.37
N TRP A 934 29.53 25.53 35.79
CA TRP A 934 29.00 24.91 34.59
C TRP A 934 29.96 24.97 33.38
N PRO A 935 30.76 26.03 33.12
CA PRO A 935 31.66 26.05 31.96
C PRO A 935 32.76 24.99 32.03
N SER A 936 33.31 24.77 33.23
CA SER A 936 34.33 23.74 33.44
C SER A 936 33.78 22.32 33.45
N LEU A 937 32.50 22.15 33.84
CA LEU A 937 31.82 20.83 33.87
C LEU A 937 31.16 20.45 32.51
N LEU A 938 31.06 21.39 31.57
CA LEU A 938 30.45 21.11 30.27
C LEU A 938 31.11 19.93 29.51
N PRO A 939 32.45 19.79 29.43
CA PRO A 939 33.10 18.66 28.80
C PRO A 939 32.70 17.32 29.44
N ALA A 940 32.55 17.28 30.77
CA ALA A 940 32.13 16.08 31.48
C ALA A 940 30.65 15.73 31.18
N ALA A 941 29.76 16.73 31.11
CA ALA A 941 28.36 16.52 30.74
C ALA A 941 28.20 16.01 29.30
N LEU A 942 29.00 16.55 28.37
CA LEU A 942 29.04 16.05 26.99
C LEU A 942 29.59 14.63 26.90
N HIS A 943 30.64 14.31 27.67
CA HIS A 943 31.17 12.96 27.76
C HIS A 943 30.11 11.98 28.26
N ALA A 944 29.43 12.33 29.35
CA ALA A 944 28.34 11.49 29.89
C ALA A 944 27.25 11.21 28.84
N ASP A 945 26.86 12.22 28.04
CA ASP A 945 25.87 12.03 26.96
C ASP A 945 26.40 11.11 25.82
N ARG A 946 27.71 11.19 25.50
CA ARG A 946 28.35 10.31 24.50
C ARG A 946 28.36 8.85 24.90
N ILE A 947 28.62 8.54 26.17
CA ILE A 947 28.77 7.17 26.67
C ILE A 947 27.44 6.55 27.13
N THR A 948 26.38 7.34 27.27
CA THR A 948 25.07 6.82 27.74
C THR A 948 24.35 6.11 26.61
N VAL A 949 23.93 4.87 26.87
CA VAL A 949 23.15 4.06 25.92
C VAL A 949 21.78 4.71 25.71
N ARG A 950 21.40 4.93 24.45
CA ARG A 950 20.12 5.50 24.05
C ARG A 950 19.07 4.42 23.91
N ARG A 951 17.88 4.66 24.48
CA ARG A 951 16.76 3.70 24.41
C ARG A 951 16.28 3.46 22.99
N ALA A 952 16.39 4.44 22.10
CA ALA A 952 15.91 4.35 20.72
C ALA A 952 16.78 3.44 19.84
N THR A 953 18.11 3.48 20.04
CA THR A 953 19.07 2.75 19.21
C THR A 953 19.61 1.50 19.89
N GLY A 954 19.55 1.41 21.22
CA GLY A 954 20.21 0.34 21.99
C GLY A 954 21.72 0.53 22.14
N PHE A 955 22.31 1.58 21.56
CA PHE A 955 23.73 1.87 21.55
C PHE A 955 24.04 3.26 22.13
N SER A 956 25.28 3.45 22.61
CA SER A 956 25.76 4.78 22.98
C SER A 956 26.25 5.53 21.74
N PRO A 957 26.16 6.89 21.69
CA PRO A 957 26.74 7.68 20.60
C PRO A 957 28.23 7.39 20.37
N TYR A 958 28.95 7.12 21.45
CA TYR A 958 30.36 6.73 21.41
C TYR A 958 30.57 5.43 20.63
N TYR A 959 29.75 4.40 20.90
CA TYR A 959 29.83 3.12 20.19
C TYR A 959 29.49 3.29 18.69
N LEU A 960 28.43 4.00 18.38
CA LEU A 960 28.02 4.24 16.98
C LEU A 960 29.08 5.02 16.18
N LEU A 961 29.87 5.86 16.84
CA LEU A 961 30.95 6.64 16.22
C LEU A 961 32.25 5.86 16.10
N HIS A 962 32.64 5.11 17.13
CA HIS A 962 33.96 4.48 17.22
C HIS A 962 33.98 2.99 16.93
N GLY A 963 32.81 2.31 16.94
CA GLY A 963 32.68 0.88 16.77
C GLY A 963 33.15 0.07 17.97
N VAL A 964 33.37 0.72 19.13
CA VAL A 964 33.80 0.09 20.38
C VAL A 964 33.07 0.74 21.57
N HIS A 965 32.80 -0.06 22.58
CA HIS A 965 32.28 0.48 23.84
C HIS A 965 33.32 1.32 24.56
N PRO A 966 32.93 2.42 25.21
CA PRO A 966 33.85 3.20 26.05
C PRO A 966 34.27 2.37 27.26
N LEU A 967 35.56 2.36 27.56
CA LEU A 967 36.06 1.85 28.84
C LEU A 967 35.76 2.84 29.96
N LEU A 968 35.16 2.35 31.02
CA LEU A 968 34.84 3.12 32.21
C LEU A 968 35.88 2.82 33.35
N PRO A 969 36.05 3.70 34.33
CA PRO A 969 36.97 3.44 35.45
C PRO A 969 36.66 2.11 36.18
N CYS A 970 35.39 1.74 36.29
CA CYS A 970 34.99 0.47 36.88
C CYS A 970 35.49 -0.76 36.07
N ASP A 971 35.60 -0.65 34.74
CA ASP A 971 36.13 -1.76 33.92
C ASP A 971 37.59 -2.03 34.25
N LEU A 972 38.37 -0.99 34.54
CA LEU A 972 39.76 -1.11 34.92
C LEU A 972 39.91 -1.65 36.36
N ALA A 973 39.02 -1.18 37.28
CA ALA A 973 39.04 -1.60 38.69
C ALA A 973 38.62 -3.08 38.86
N GLU A 974 37.55 -3.51 38.13
CA GLU A 974 36.92 -4.82 38.30
C GLU A 974 37.34 -5.83 37.20
N VAL A 975 38.21 -5.42 36.27
CA VAL A 975 38.66 -6.22 35.13
C VAL A 975 37.48 -6.91 34.40
N THR A 976 36.57 -6.09 33.86
CA THR A 976 35.39 -6.60 33.14
C THR A 976 35.76 -7.20 31.76
N PHE A 977 34.81 -7.83 31.08
CA PHE A 977 34.99 -8.34 29.71
C PHE A 977 35.34 -7.25 28.67
N MET A 978 35.17 -5.95 29.01
CA MET A 978 35.54 -4.85 28.16
C MET A 978 37.05 -4.69 28.00
N ILE A 979 37.82 -5.23 28.94
CA ILE A 979 39.27 -5.27 28.88
C ILE A 979 39.68 -6.60 28.28
N PRO A 980 40.32 -6.64 27.09
CA PRO A 980 40.88 -7.86 26.54
C PRO A 980 41.92 -8.41 27.52
N ARG A 981 41.80 -9.67 27.92
CA ARG A 981 42.86 -10.38 28.67
C ARG A 981 44.05 -10.58 27.74
N ILE A 982 44.88 -9.59 27.60
CA ILE A 982 46.09 -9.65 26.79
C ILE A 982 47.19 -10.17 27.73
N GLN A 983 47.56 -11.46 27.56
CA GLN A 983 48.67 -12.07 28.28
C GLN A 983 50.00 -11.77 27.63
N GLU A 984 50.01 -11.44 26.32
CA GLU A 984 51.19 -11.12 25.56
C GLU A 984 50.95 -9.86 24.69
N ARG A 985 52.03 -9.18 24.30
CA ARG A 985 51.94 -8.00 23.43
C ARG A 985 51.41 -8.39 22.05
N LEU A 986 50.25 -7.90 21.64
CA LEU A 986 49.67 -8.16 20.33
C LEU A 986 50.62 -7.64 19.23
N SER A 987 50.75 -8.41 18.16
CA SER A 987 51.44 -7.99 16.95
C SER A 987 50.68 -6.85 16.24
N ASP A 988 51.34 -6.08 15.41
CA ASP A 988 50.70 -5.03 14.58
C ASP A 988 49.59 -5.62 13.66
N LEU A 989 49.73 -6.87 13.24
CA LEU A 989 48.75 -7.59 12.45
C LEU A 989 47.50 -7.91 13.24
N ASP A 990 47.65 -8.42 14.47
CA ASP A 990 46.49 -8.73 15.36
C ASP A 990 45.71 -7.47 15.70
N LEU A 991 46.42 -6.35 15.98
CA LEU A 991 45.79 -5.05 16.22
C LEU A 991 45.00 -4.58 14.98
N LEU A 992 45.56 -4.79 13.78
CA LEU A 992 44.91 -4.45 12.52
C LEU A 992 43.63 -5.31 12.30
N ILE A 993 43.72 -6.62 12.55
CA ILE A 993 42.60 -7.55 12.41
C ILE A 993 41.46 -7.18 13.38
N VAL A 994 41.78 -6.91 14.64
CA VAL A 994 40.80 -6.47 15.64
C VAL A 994 40.10 -5.19 15.15
N ARG A 995 40.85 -4.23 14.59
CA ARG A 995 40.29 -2.98 14.08
C ARG A 995 39.44 -3.17 12.84
N ILE A 996 39.82 -4.04 11.91
CA ILE A 996 39.03 -4.37 10.72
C ILE A 996 37.67 -4.99 11.15
N ARG A 997 37.66 -5.90 12.11
CA ARG A 997 36.43 -6.50 12.64
C ARG A 997 35.49 -5.46 13.26
N GLN A 998 36.04 -4.52 14.04
CA GLN A 998 35.26 -3.42 14.62
C GLN A 998 34.61 -2.54 13.54
N ILE A 999 35.39 -2.19 12.50
CA ILE A 999 34.90 -1.37 11.38
C ILE A 999 33.86 -2.15 10.54
N ALA A 1000 34.05 -3.43 10.30
CA ALA A 1000 33.12 -4.26 9.54
C ALA A 1000 31.76 -4.43 10.22
N LYS A 1001 31.73 -4.44 11.55
CA LYS A 1001 30.48 -4.53 12.33
C LYS A 1001 29.70 -3.21 12.41
N MET A 1002 30.40 -2.11 12.33
CA MET A 1002 29.85 -0.77 12.51
C MET A 1002 28.68 -0.42 11.57
N PRO A 1003 28.70 -0.75 10.25
CA PRO A 1003 27.57 -0.50 9.35
C PRO A 1003 26.30 -1.28 9.72
N GLU A 1004 26.43 -2.49 10.28
CA GLU A 1004 25.29 -3.30 10.73
C GLU A 1004 24.61 -2.69 11.95
N ASP A 1005 25.40 -2.16 12.87
CA ASP A 1005 24.91 -1.53 14.10
C ASP A 1005 24.34 -0.11 13.84
N GLN A 1006 24.75 0.53 12.75
CA GLN A 1006 24.24 1.86 12.34
C GLN A 1006 22.97 1.78 11.49
N ALA A 1007 22.69 0.66 10.83
CA ALA A 1007 21.49 0.41 10.04
C ALA A 1007 20.27 0.09 10.93
#